data_abd9bfa3855ae0c0351af7ac2749d5de
#
_entry.id   abd9bfa3855ae0c0351af7ac2749d5de
#
_cell.length_a   1.000
_cell.length_b   1.000
_cell.length_c   1.000
_cell.angle_alpha   90.00
_cell.angle_beta   90.00
_cell.angle_gamma   90.00
#
_symmetry.space_group_name_H-M   'P 1'
#
loop_
_entity.id
_entity.type
_entity.pdbx_description
1 polymer ?
#
loop_
_entity_poly.entity_id
_entity_poly.type
_entity_poly.pdbx_seq_one_letter_code
_entity_poly.pdbx_strand_id
1 'polypeptide(L)'
;MRRSFKEKCCAAWMAACLLAGGTGTAYAQTAFMPLSEVKEGMEGYARTVIQGTDINTFQVHVLGVMKNKGASGGDLVLVRVSGPVIDKTGGIAQGMSGSPVYINGKLLGAIAYGFPQSDGRLGMVTPISDMLKLWTVDDRGEQPQTPEPSSDLIPVSTPLMAVGYTPDALSYLSDKMKDLHMVPYSAASAGSDDTALPLEPGSSVAATLVTGDLKLGAIGTVTYVDGDHIVAFGHPFMNRGNSDYFMHNSYIFTVVPSREVPFKLGSVGAEIGAVTQDRGTGISGIEGKSAEAVPLHVSVSDTDTQESSNLNVRMIRSEKLMPTLAATSVYNAVSQTLDRSGQGTVSLKYTLWPENLSEKPFIRENMYWSSEDVAEKSVDELYAVMKLLEQNRFQPYQLRNITVDMSVTQKRNTAQLLDASAAPMIVSPGDPIYIRVRLQPYRGDVFYKEMTFTVPKDQPYGNMVLEIRGGGVIPLPYLIQQQQYNLTEEILDRIRTYKDFSDLRDKLEKEDRNNQIVAEILDPNISLISKENDTGEKAQIQNRQVKPQPGYLKSKEKTSEEAGKEDTVKSCVDTDYVILGDGQFVFQVMKPADRDRQLKKLQKQNKKDGHFMVKMRSQEKDLIPFQKENSKDSGTAGDSPQ
;
A
#
# COMPACT_ATOMS: atom_id res chain seq x y z
N MET A 1 78.88 -31.66 17.07
CA MET A 1 78.89 -30.87 15.82
C MET A 1 77.50 -30.89 15.08
N ARG A 2 76.37 -31.05 15.75
CA ARG A 2 75.02 -31.09 15.11
C ARG A 2 74.00 -30.10 15.70
N ARG A 3 74.42 -29.21 16.61
CA ARG A 3 73.50 -28.18 17.20
C ARG A 3 73.65 -26.77 16.59
N SER A 4 74.72 -26.50 15.87
CA SER A 4 74.97 -25.15 15.31
C SER A 4 74.29 -24.85 13.96
N PHE A 5 73.76 -25.86 13.28
CA PHE A 5 73.17 -25.66 11.96
C PHE A 5 71.64 -25.30 12.00
N LYS A 6 70.92 -25.73 13.07
CA LYS A 6 69.49 -25.39 13.23
C LYS A 6 69.26 -23.98 13.70
N GLU A 7 70.14 -23.38 14.49
CA GLU A 7 70.02 -22.02 14.98
C GLU A 7 70.26 -20.96 13.89
N LYS A 8 71.17 -21.27 12.94
CA LYS A 8 71.43 -20.36 11.81
C LYS A 8 70.32 -20.39 10.73
N CYS A 9 69.63 -21.50 10.56
CA CYS A 9 68.47 -21.57 9.65
C CYS A 9 67.20 -20.87 10.21
N CYS A 10 66.97 -20.90 11.52
CA CYS A 10 65.88 -20.20 12.15
C CYS A 10 66.02 -18.67 12.13
N ALA A 11 67.27 -18.18 12.30
CA ALA A 11 67.53 -16.73 12.22
C ALA A 11 67.40 -16.18 10.80
N ALA A 12 67.82 -16.98 9.77
CA ALA A 12 67.61 -16.58 8.37
C ALA A 12 66.15 -16.63 7.93
N TRP A 13 65.33 -17.53 8.49
CA TRP A 13 63.88 -17.58 8.22
C TRP A 13 63.12 -16.45 8.93
N MET A 14 63.47 -16.04 10.15
CA MET A 14 62.86 -14.89 10.82
C MET A 14 63.27 -13.56 10.17
N ALA A 15 64.45 -13.41 9.61
CA ALA A 15 64.82 -12.21 8.85
C ALA A 15 64.14 -12.14 7.48
N ALA A 16 63.86 -13.28 6.84
CA ALA A 16 63.11 -13.31 5.58
C ALA A 16 61.58 -13.03 5.79
N CYS A 17 60.99 -13.43 6.92
CA CYS A 17 59.62 -13.14 7.27
C CYS A 17 59.39 -11.65 7.69
N LEU A 18 60.43 -10.98 8.20
CA LEU A 18 60.38 -9.57 8.54
C LEU A 18 60.56 -8.62 7.33
N LEU A 19 61.07 -9.13 6.21
CA LEU A 19 61.20 -8.38 4.96
C LEU A 19 60.04 -8.63 3.99
N ALA A 20 59.18 -9.64 4.22
CA ALA A 20 57.99 -9.92 3.42
C ALA A 20 56.68 -9.34 4.03
N GLY A 21 56.75 -8.76 5.22
CA GLY A 21 55.61 -8.17 5.92
C GLY A 21 55.63 -6.64 5.83
N GLY A 22 55.24 -6.06 4.70
CA GLY A 22 55.17 -4.60 4.68
C GLY A 22 54.97 -3.92 3.34
N THR A 23 54.28 -4.53 2.38
CA THR A 23 53.61 -3.73 1.37
C THR A 23 52.14 -3.66 1.69
N GLY A 24 51.83 -3.15 2.87
CA GLY A 24 50.51 -2.54 3.09
C GLY A 24 50.45 -1.37 2.15
N THR A 25 49.64 -1.44 1.11
CA THR A 25 49.22 -0.28 0.36
C THR A 25 48.59 0.68 1.38
N ALA A 26 49.38 1.64 1.83
CA ALA A 26 48.83 2.78 2.57
C ALA A 26 47.85 3.47 1.61
N TYR A 27 46.57 3.18 1.75
CA TYR A 27 45.54 4.01 1.11
C TYR A 27 45.80 5.43 1.63
N ALA A 28 46.23 6.32 0.73
CA ALA A 28 46.42 7.72 1.06
C ALA A 28 45.07 8.24 1.56
N GLN A 29 45.00 8.61 2.82
CA GLN A 29 43.78 9.17 3.42
C GLN A 29 43.29 10.35 2.57
N THR A 30 42.08 10.29 2.06
CA THR A 30 41.50 11.35 1.20
C THR A 30 41.50 12.66 1.98
N ALA A 31 42.25 13.65 1.50
CA ALA A 31 42.26 14.98 2.11
C ALA A 31 40.95 15.71 1.79
N PHE A 32 40.34 16.32 2.79
CA PHE A 32 39.14 17.15 2.61
C PHE A 32 39.50 18.62 2.39
N MET A 33 38.71 19.31 1.57
CA MET A 33 38.83 20.75 1.30
C MET A 33 37.97 21.51 2.33
N PRO A 34 38.56 22.25 3.26
CA PRO A 34 37.79 23.09 4.17
C PRO A 34 37.06 24.18 3.43
N LEU A 35 35.78 24.42 3.76
CA LEU A 35 34.97 25.43 3.09
C LEU A 35 35.58 26.85 3.22
N SER A 36 36.31 27.14 4.31
CA SER A 36 37.03 28.39 4.54
C SER A 36 38.20 28.65 3.54
N GLU A 37 38.73 27.60 2.91
CA GLU A 37 39.79 27.69 1.90
C GLU A 37 39.21 27.90 0.49
N VAL A 38 37.89 27.71 0.27
CA VAL A 38 37.25 27.80 -1.04
C VAL A 38 37.14 29.27 -1.47
N LYS A 39 37.64 29.57 -2.68
CA LYS A 39 37.63 30.91 -3.28
C LYS A 39 37.06 30.85 -4.69
N GLU A 40 36.42 31.93 -5.12
CA GLU A 40 36.03 32.12 -6.48
C GLU A 40 37.23 31.97 -7.43
N GLY A 41 37.02 31.41 -8.62
CA GLY A 41 38.03 31.16 -9.63
C GLY A 41 38.85 29.87 -9.42
N MET A 42 38.63 29.14 -8.33
CA MET A 42 39.29 27.83 -8.17
C MET A 42 38.78 26.84 -9.20
N GLU A 43 39.70 26.04 -9.74
CA GLU A 43 39.41 24.97 -10.69
C GLU A 43 39.63 23.60 -10.08
N GLY A 44 38.90 22.63 -10.60
CA GLY A 44 38.95 21.25 -10.15
C GLY A 44 38.24 20.31 -11.11
N TYR A 45 37.90 19.14 -10.59
CA TYR A 45 37.18 18.12 -11.35
C TYR A 45 36.16 17.39 -10.47
N ALA A 46 35.18 16.78 -11.13
CA ALA A 46 34.27 15.87 -10.48
C ALA A 46 34.20 14.52 -11.23
N ARG A 47 33.70 13.49 -10.56
CA ARG A 47 33.65 12.12 -11.07
C ARG A 47 32.21 11.62 -11.11
N THR A 48 31.83 10.90 -12.16
CA THR A 48 30.49 10.31 -12.30
C THR A 48 30.48 9.22 -13.36
N VAL A 49 29.47 8.34 -13.32
CA VAL A 49 29.20 7.37 -14.40
C VAL A 49 28.13 7.97 -15.33
N ILE A 50 28.36 7.95 -16.64
CA ILE A 50 27.38 8.37 -17.65
C ILE A 50 26.96 7.24 -18.59
N GLN A 51 27.69 6.12 -18.58
CA GLN A 51 27.39 4.91 -19.33
C GLN A 51 28.12 3.72 -18.71
N GLY A 52 27.46 2.54 -18.65
CA GLY A 52 28.02 1.35 -18.01
C GLY A 52 28.21 1.54 -16.51
N THR A 53 29.39 1.20 -16.06
CA THR A 53 29.90 1.41 -14.69
C THR A 53 31.19 2.23 -14.67
N ASP A 54 31.67 2.67 -15.85
CA ASP A 54 32.93 3.39 -15.99
C ASP A 54 32.81 4.81 -15.44
N ILE A 55 33.72 5.17 -14.54
CA ILE A 55 33.76 6.50 -13.95
C ILE A 55 34.45 7.48 -14.88
N ASN A 56 33.73 8.52 -15.22
CA ASN A 56 34.18 9.61 -16.08
C ASN A 56 34.45 10.87 -15.27
N THR A 57 35.33 11.74 -15.78
CA THR A 57 35.73 13.00 -15.13
C THR A 57 35.26 14.20 -15.95
N PHE A 58 34.76 15.23 -15.26
CA PHE A 58 34.44 16.53 -15.88
C PHE A 58 35.00 17.68 -15.06
N GLN A 59 35.16 18.85 -15.70
CA GLN A 59 35.76 20.04 -15.10
C GLN A 59 34.76 20.80 -14.25
N VAL A 60 35.27 21.41 -13.16
CA VAL A 60 34.49 22.21 -12.20
C VAL A 60 35.22 23.51 -11.97
N HIS A 61 34.52 24.64 -12.08
CA HIS A 61 34.99 25.99 -11.79
C HIS A 61 34.14 26.60 -10.68
N VAL A 62 34.76 27.01 -9.57
CA VAL A 62 34.07 27.62 -8.42
C VAL A 62 33.70 29.06 -8.71
N LEU A 63 32.42 29.39 -8.56
CA LEU A 63 31.86 30.72 -8.73
C LEU A 63 31.67 31.45 -7.39
N GLY A 64 31.60 30.74 -6.26
CA GLY A 64 31.46 31.35 -4.95
C GLY A 64 30.83 30.44 -3.93
N VAL A 65 30.76 30.91 -2.69
CA VAL A 65 30.09 30.21 -1.57
C VAL A 65 28.78 30.92 -1.21
N MET A 66 27.66 30.18 -1.30
CA MET A 66 26.32 30.65 -1.01
C MET A 66 25.96 30.33 0.43
N LYS A 67 25.91 31.36 1.28
CA LYS A 67 25.66 31.22 2.71
C LYS A 67 24.20 30.83 3.00
N ASN A 68 24.01 29.87 3.90
CA ASN A 68 22.69 29.41 4.41
C ASN A 68 21.70 29.01 3.29
N LYS A 69 22.19 28.48 2.17
CA LYS A 69 21.34 28.03 1.05
C LYS A 69 21.15 26.54 0.99
N GLY A 70 21.92 25.77 1.74
CA GLY A 70 21.77 24.32 1.85
C GLY A 70 20.60 23.92 2.74
N ALA A 71 20.16 22.68 2.58
CA ALA A 71 19.25 22.07 3.51
C ALA A 71 19.84 22.15 4.94
N SER A 72 19.01 22.29 5.94
CA SER A 72 19.42 22.48 7.35
C SER A 72 20.21 23.77 7.62
N GLY A 73 20.14 24.78 6.73
CA GLY A 73 20.81 26.07 6.89
C GLY A 73 22.32 26.04 6.66
N GLY A 74 22.86 24.98 6.05
CA GLY A 74 24.27 24.89 5.67
C GLY A 74 24.62 25.79 4.48
N ASP A 75 25.92 25.94 4.22
CA ASP A 75 26.42 26.66 3.04
C ASP A 75 26.50 25.74 1.83
N LEU A 76 26.32 26.26 0.63
CA LEU A 76 26.55 25.55 -0.63
C LEU A 76 27.65 26.26 -1.47
N VAL A 77 28.37 25.48 -2.26
CA VAL A 77 29.34 26.07 -3.21
C VAL A 77 28.74 26.09 -4.60
N LEU A 78 28.61 27.30 -5.17
CA LEU A 78 28.15 27.49 -6.53
C LEU A 78 29.30 27.19 -7.51
N VAL A 79 29.03 26.35 -8.49
CA VAL A 79 30.00 25.89 -9.46
C VAL A 79 29.45 25.94 -10.88
N ARG A 80 30.36 26.10 -11.87
CA ARG A 80 30.09 25.86 -13.28
C ARG A 80 30.86 24.61 -13.72
N VAL A 81 30.18 23.71 -14.42
CA VAL A 81 30.77 22.47 -14.95
C VAL A 81 31.00 22.58 -16.46
N SER A 82 32.02 21.86 -16.97
CA SER A 82 32.37 21.90 -18.40
C SER A 82 33.10 20.61 -18.82
N GLY A 83 33.37 20.50 -20.10
CA GLY A 83 34.14 19.44 -20.71
C GLY A 83 33.30 18.40 -21.45
N PRO A 84 33.94 17.42 -22.12
CA PRO A 84 33.26 16.48 -23.04
C PRO A 84 32.11 15.67 -22.41
N VAL A 85 32.22 15.32 -21.13
CA VAL A 85 31.15 14.62 -20.39
C VAL A 85 29.91 15.52 -20.32
N ILE A 86 30.09 16.78 -19.92
CA ILE A 86 29.00 17.73 -19.76
C ILE A 86 28.39 18.12 -21.11
N ASP A 87 29.21 18.20 -22.15
CA ASP A 87 28.71 18.45 -23.51
C ASP A 87 27.87 17.29 -24.03
N LYS A 88 28.28 16.03 -23.72
CA LYS A 88 27.54 14.82 -24.08
C LYS A 88 26.20 14.69 -23.31
N THR A 89 26.17 15.11 -22.04
CA THR A 89 24.96 15.03 -21.20
C THR A 89 24.03 16.22 -21.35
N GLY A 90 24.49 17.31 -21.94
CA GLY A 90 23.75 18.57 -22.07
C GLY A 90 23.69 19.40 -20.78
N GLY A 91 24.58 19.12 -19.83
CA GLY A 91 24.63 19.74 -18.49
C GLY A 91 24.73 18.75 -17.37
N ILE A 92 24.48 19.21 -16.13
CA ILE A 92 24.35 18.35 -14.96
C ILE A 92 23.04 17.57 -15.09
N ALA A 93 23.15 16.24 -15.21
CA ALA A 93 22.00 15.36 -15.34
C ALA A 93 21.53 14.88 -13.97
N GLN A 94 20.22 14.68 -13.83
CA GLN A 94 19.67 13.93 -12.68
C GLN A 94 20.34 12.57 -12.57
N GLY A 95 20.74 12.19 -11.34
CA GLY A 95 21.59 11.02 -11.07
C GLY A 95 23.09 11.34 -11.03
N MET A 96 23.53 12.52 -11.45
CA MET A 96 24.86 13.05 -11.12
C MET A 96 24.93 13.58 -9.68
N SER A 97 23.83 13.68 -8.97
CA SER A 97 23.80 14.00 -7.55
C SER A 97 24.69 13.05 -6.76
N GLY A 98 25.54 13.56 -5.90
CA GLY A 98 26.58 12.78 -5.22
C GLY A 98 27.93 12.77 -5.94
N SER A 99 28.06 13.25 -7.17
CA SER A 99 29.33 13.32 -7.88
C SER A 99 30.38 14.05 -7.04
N PRO A 100 31.48 13.38 -6.61
CA PRO A 100 32.51 13.98 -5.77
C PRO A 100 33.27 15.06 -6.54
N VAL A 101 33.41 16.21 -5.92
CA VAL A 101 34.13 17.39 -6.46
C VAL A 101 35.45 17.54 -5.75
N TYR A 102 36.52 17.59 -6.51
CA TYR A 102 37.89 17.75 -6.03
C TYR A 102 38.48 19.09 -6.46
N ILE A 103 39.01 19.85 -5.51
CA ILE A 103 39.75 21.07 -5.72
C ILE A 103 41.16 20.88 -5.17
N ASN A 104 42.18 21.11 -5.98
CA ASN A 104 43.58 20.89 -5.60
C ASN A 104 43.84 19.49 -5.04
N GLY A 105 43.16 18.45 -5.56
CA GLY A 105 43.25 17.07 -5.09
C GLY A 105 42.54 16.75 -3.75
N LYS A 106 41.92 17.75 -3.11
CA LYS A 106 41.13 17.58 -1.89
C LYS A 106 39.65 17.46 -2.22
N LEU A 107 38.93 16.56 -1.57
CA LEU A 107 37.47 16.41 -1.73
C LEU A 107 36.74 17.59 -1.10
N LEU A 108 36.05 18.39 -1.91
CA LEU A 108 35.22 19.50 -1.47
C LEU A 108 33.84 19.06 -0.99
N GLY A 109 33.20 18.14 -1.72
CA GLY A 109 31.83 17.70 -1.48
C GLY A 109 31.21 17.07 -2.72
N ALA A 110 29.90 17.19 -2.86
CA ALA A 110 29.10 16.53 -3.88
C ALA A 110 28.25 17.51 -4.70
N ILE A 111 28.17 17.34 -6.01
CA ILE A 111 27.10 17.96 -6.82
C ILE A 111 25.76 17.52 -6.24
N ALA A 112 24.87 18.47 -5.93
CA ALA A 112 23.61 18.17 -5.23
C ALA A 112 22.39 18.84 -5.88
N TYR A 113 22.49 20.11 -6.22
CA TYR A 113 21.35 20.89 -6.72
C TYR A 113 21.68 21.57 -8.03
N GLY A 114 20.66 21.77 -8.85
CA GLY A 114 20.66 22.61 -10.04
C GLY A 114 19.65 23.74 -9.92
N PHE A 115 19.54 24.53 -10.97
CA PHE A 115 18.56 25.60 -11.09
C PHE A 115 17.51 25.23 -12.13
N PRO A 116 16.21 25.38 -11.83
CA PRO A 116 15.16 25.11 -12.80
C PRO A 116 15.27 26.10 -13.98
N GLN A 117 15.01 25.62 -15.18
CA GLN A 117 14.93 26.44 -16.40
C GLN A 117 16.14 27.38 -16.62
N SER A 118 17.34 26.95 -16.23
CA SER A 118 18.57 27.71 -16.32
C SER A 118 19.61 27.01 -17.20
N ASP A 119 20.82 27.59 -17.26
CA ASP A 119 21.98 26.90 -17.84
C ASP A 119 22.32 25.64 -17.05
N GLY A 120 22.07 24.46 -17.62
CA GLY A 120 22.32 23.16 -17.00
C GLY A 120 23.77 22.90 -16.57
N ARG A 121 24.69 23.83 -16.87
CA ARG A 121 26.10 23.81 -16.44
C ARG A 121 26.33 24.48 -15.08
N LEU A 122 25.30 25.08 -14.49
CA LEU A 122 25.35 25.66 -13.15
C LEU A 122 24.82 24.65 -12.13
N GLY A 123 25.55 24.45 -11.04
CA GLY A 123 25.14 23.56 -9.96
C GLY A 123 25.66 24.01 -8.61
N MET A 124 25.13 23.37 -7.59
CA MET A 124 25.52 23.57 -6.21
C MET A 124 26.18 22.31 -5.65
N VAL A 125 27.22 22.51 -4.87
CA VAL A 125 27.95 21.44 -4.17
C VAL A 125 27.63 21.50 -2.68
N THR A 126 27.18 20.39 -2.12
CA THR A 126 27.06 20.19 -0.68
C THR A 126 28.45 19.84 -0.11
N PRO A 127 28.97 20.59 0.88
CA PRO A 127 30.29 20.34 1.45
C PRO A 127 30.39 18.95 2.08
N ILE A 128 31.55 18.28 1.91
CA ILE A 128 31.81 16.96 2.49
C ILE A 128 31.71 16.98 4.03
N SER A 129 32.13 18.07 4.67
CA SER A 129 32.01 18.25 6.12
C SER A 129 30.58 18.14 6.64
N ASP A 130 29.58 18.53 5.82
CA ASP A 130 28.18 18.43 6.18
C ASP A 130 27.62 17.03 5.89
N MET A 131 28.05 16.40 4.82
CA MET A 131 27.69 15.01 4.49
C MET A 131 28.21 14.01 5.54
N LEU A 132 29.43 14.16 6.02
CA LEU A 132 30.01 13.26 7.02
C LEU A 132 29.33 13.34 8.38
N LYS A 133 28.58 14.41 8.67
CA LYS A 133 27.72 14.47 9.87
C LYS A 133 26.68 13.35 9.90
N LEU A 134 26.27 12.81 8.74
CA LEU A 134 25.33 11.69 8.65
C LEU A 134 25.81 10.43 9.39
N TRP A 135 27.14 10.24 9.55
CA TRP A 135 27.71 9.10 10.27
C TRP A 135 27.64 9.24 11.79
N THR A 136 27.44 10.45 12.30
CA THR A 136 27.48 10.75 13.74
C THR A 136 26.16 11.25 14.32
N VAL A 137 25.09 11.23 13.51
CA VAL A 137 23.77 11.64 13.99
C VAL A 137 23.24 10.64 15.00
N ASP A 138 22.96 11.13 16.22
CA ASP A 138 22.30 10.36 17.28
C ASP A 138 20.79 10.67 17.27
N ASP A 139 19.99 9.70 16.85
CA ASP A 139 18.53 9.85 16.70
C ASP A 139 17.73 9.83 18.01
N ARG A 140 18.40 9.90 19.17
CA ARG A 140 17.74 9.88 20.49
C ARG A 140 17.09 11.18 20.91
N GLY A 141 16.88 12.14 20.00
CA GLY A 141 16.23 13.43 20.25
C GLY A 141 15.14 13.77 19.25
N GLU A 142 14.21 14.67 19.64
CA GLU A 142 13.24 15.27 18.72
C GLU A 142 13.96 15.81 17.49
N GLN A 143 13.57 15.33 16.29
CA GLN A 143 14.17 15.79 15.05
C GLN A 143 13.81 17.27 14.87
N PRO A 144 14.78 18.20 14.75
CA PRO A 144 14.45 19.54 14.32
C PRO A 144 13.84 19.45 12.92
N GLN A 145 12.70 20.09 12.72
CA GLN A 145 12.13 20.23 11.37
C GLN A 145 13.21 20.90 10.51
N THR A 146 13.80 20.14 9.59
CA THR A 146 14.77 20.68 8.65
C THR A 146 14.03 21.65 7.72
N PRO A 147 14.45 22.92 7.60
CA PRO A 147 13.88 23.82 6.61
C PRO A 147 14.01 23.18 5.22
N GLU A 148 12.95 23.22 4.45
CA GLU A 148 13.04 22.82 3.05
C GLU A 148 14.08 23.68 2.33
N PRO A 149 14.80 23.14 1.31
CA PRO A 149 15.68 23.93 0.47
C PRO A 149 14.91 25.14 -0.08
N SER A 150 15.58 26.28 -0.24
CA SER A 150 14.92 27.45 -0.83
C SER A 150 14.27 27.05 -2.17
N SER A 151 13.05 27.49 -2.42
CA SER A 151 12.24 27.18 -3.61
C SER A 151 12.94 27.39 -4.97
N ASP A 152 14.11 28.03 -4.95
CA ASP A 152 14.90 28.35 -6.12
C ASP A 152 15.88 27.24 -6.57
N LEU A 153 16.03 26.17 -5.75
CA LEU A 153 16.96 25.07 -6.02
C LEU A 153 16.20 23.74 -6.17
N ILE A 154 16.56 22.97 -7.19
CA ILE A 154 16.00 21.64 -7.42
C ILE A 154 17.08 20.58 -7.13
N PRO A 155 16.78 19.57 -6.29
CA PRO A 155 17.65 18.40 -6.14
C PRO A 155 17.89 17.72 -7.50
N VAL A 156 19.13 17.32 -7.77
CA VAL A 156 19.50 16.61 -9.01
C VAL A 156 19.25 15.09 -8.83
N SER A 157 18.12 14.71 -8.23
CA SER A 157 17.71 13.32 -8.09
C SER A 157 17.12 12.77 -9.39
N THR A 158 17.38 11.49 -9.68
CA THR A 158 16.72 10.82 -10.81
C THR A 158 15.21 10.71 -10.58
N PRO A 159 14.43 10.56 -11.66
CA PRO A 159 13.13 9.92 -11.55
C PRO A 159 13.23 8.60 -10.80
N LEU A 160 12.14 8.17 -10.21
CA LEU A 160 12.08 6.89 -9.53
C LEU A 160 12.14 5.76 -10.57
N MET A 161 13.27 5.08 -10.68
CA MET A 161 13.46 3.97 -11.64
C MET A 161 12.65 2.78 -11.21
N ALA A 162 11.75 2.31 -12.08
CA ALA A 162 10.84 1.21 -11.86
C ALA A 162 11.14 0.09 -12.87
N VAL A 163 11.64 -1.03 -12.40
CA VAL A 163 12.00 -2.22 -13.21
C VAL A 163 10.97 -3.31 -13.00
N GLY A 164 10.44 -3.87 -14.08
CA GLY A 164 9.45 -4.96 -14.05
C GLY A 164 8.00 -4.50 -13.90
N TYR A 165 7.74 -3.19 -13.83
CA TYR A 165 6.38 -2.65 -13.72
C TYR A 165 5.73 -2.46 -15.08
N THR A 166 4.42 -2.78 -15.17
CA THR A 166 3.58 -2.45 -16.30
C THR A 166 3.27 -0.95 -16.36
N PRO A 167 2.93 -0.39 -17.54
CA PRO A 167 2.55 1.03 -17.65
C PRO A 167 1.39 1.41 -16.74
N ASP A 168 0.39 0.52 -16.60
CA ASP A 168 -0.80 0.77 -15.77
C ASP A 168 -0.44 0.78 -14.28
N ALA A 169 0.40 -0.16 -13.81
CA ALA A 169 0.91 -0.16 -12.44
C ALA A 169 1.76 1.08 -12.13
N LEU A 170 2.53 1.59 -13.12
CA LEU A 170 3.26 2.85 -12.95
C LEU A 170 2.34 4.05 -12.86
N SER A 171 1.26 4.08 -13.62
CA SER A 171 0.23 5.12 -13.52
C SER A 171 -0.42 5.13 -12.14
N TYR A 172 -0.81 3.95 -11.65
CA TYR A 172 -1.35 3.78 -10.29
C TYR A 172 -0.36 4.25 -9.23
N LEU A 173 0.91 3.84 -9.32
CA LEU A 173 1.97 4.27 -8.41
C LEU A 173 2.14 5.80 -8.42
N SER A 174 2.18 6.38 -9.62
CA SER A 174 2.31 7.83 -9.79
C SER A 174 1.19 8.60 -9.10
N ASP A 175 -0.05 8.13 -9.23
CA ASP A 175 -1.20 8.73 -8.57
C ASP A 175 -1.13 8.64 -7.05
N LYS A 176 -0.71 7.51 -6.50
CA LYS A 176 -0.56 7.31 -5.05
C LYS A 176 0.65 8.04 -4.44
N MET A 177 1.65 8.40 -5.27
CA MET A 177 2.87 9.09 -4.82
C MET A 177 2.91 10.59 -5.18
N LYS A 178 1.82 11.17 -5.66
CA LYS A 178 1.75 12.60 -6.05
C LYS A 178 2.26 13.55 -4.95
N ASP A 179 1.88 13.29 -3.72
CA ASP A 179 2.27 14.13 -2.57
C ASP A 179 3.76 14.07 -2.23
N LEU A 180 4.47 13.08 -2.77
CA LEU A 180 5.92 12.92 -2.58
C LEU A 180 6.73 13.59 -3.69
N HIS A 181 6.07 14.18 -4.69
CA HIS A 181 6.71 14.79 -5.88
C HIS A 181 7.67 13.84 -6.62
N MET A 182 7.42 12.52 -6.53
CA MET A 182 8.22 11.51 -7.19
C MET A 182 7.49 10.99 -8.43
N VAL A 183 8.19 11.05 -9.57
CA VAL A 183 7.68 10.53 -10.84
C VAL A 183 8.34 9.19 -11.12
N PRO A 184 7.59 8.08 -11.16
CA PRO A 184 8.13 6.79 -11.56
C PRO A 184 8.41 6.78 -13.06
N TYR A 185 9.54 6.19 -13.44
CA TYR A 185 9.98 6.04 -14.83
C TYR A 185 10.30 4.58 -15.12
N SER A 186 9.73 4.03 -16.19
CA SER A 186 10.01 2.66 -16.59
C SER A 186 11.47 2.49 -16.97
N ALA A 187 12.14 1.54 -16.33
CA ALA A 187 13.52 1.18 -16.61
C ALA A 187 13.62 -0.30 -16.95
N ALA A 188 14.52 -0.65 -17.87
CA ALA A 188 14.80 -2.04 -18.19
C ALA A 188 15.76 -2.66 -17.16
N SER A 189 15.72 -4.00 -17.03
CA SER A 189 16.79 -4.73 -16.35
C SER A 189 18.04 -4.73 -17.21
N ALA A 190 19.22 -4.58 -16.61
CA ALA A 190 20.50 -4.65 -17.31
C ALA A 190 20.94 -6.09 -17.68
N GLY A 191 20.10 -7.09 -17.41
CA GLY A 191 20.42 -8.51 -17.65
C GLY A 191 21.20 -9.14 -16.50
N SER A 192 21.92 -10.23 -16.79
CA SER A 192 22.52 -11.13 -15.79
C SER A 192 23.76 -10.60 -15.03
N ASP A 193 24.21 -9.37 -15.26
CA ASP A 193 25.35 -8.80 -14.54
C ASP A 193 24.93 -8.18 -13.18
N ASP A 194 24.26 -8.98 -12.36
CA ASP A 194 24.04 -8.69 -10.93
C ASP A 194 25.32 -8.91 -10.10
N THR A 195 26.50 -8.65 -10.69
CA THR A 195 27.76 -8.73 -9.95
C THR A 195 27.87 -7.55 -9.00
N ALA A 196 27.97 -7.82 -7.72
CA ALA A 196 28.25 -6.78 -6.74
C ALA A 196 29.65 -6.18 -7.02
N LEU A 197 29.70 -4.95 -7.51
CA LEU A 197 30.93 -4.21 -7.71
C LEU A 197 31.23 -3.36 -6.47
N PRO A 198 32.47 -3.30 -6.01
CA PRO A 198 32.84 -2.41 -4.91
C PRO A 198 32.52 -0.95 -5.27
N LEU A 199 31.98 -0.23 -4.31
CA LEU A 199 31.73 1.19 -4.48
C LEU A 199 33.00 2.00 -4.32
N GLU A 200 33.19 2.99 -5.19
CA GLU A 200 34.22 4.00 -5.05
C GLU A 200 33.65 5.40 -5.35
N PRO A 201 34.32 6.49 -4.92
CA PRO A 201 33.87 7.84 -5.21
C PRO A 201 33.68 8.08 -6.71
N GLY A 202 32.45 8.37 -7.13
CA GLY A 202 32.03 8.50 -8.52
C GLY A 202 31.21 7.32 -9.06
N SER A 203 31.17 6.16 -8.37
CA SER A 203 30.32 5.02 -8.72
C SER A 203 28.83 5.39 -8.69
N SER A 204 28.05 4.78 -9.55
CA SER A 204 26.59 4.86 -9.49
C SER A 204 26.05 3.95 -8.41
N VAL A 205 25.13 4.44 -7.59
CA VAL A 205 24.47 3.71 -6.50
C VAL A 205 22.97 4.00 -6.54
N ALA A 206 22.15 3.00 -6.18
CA ALA A 206 20.71 3.18 -6.06
C ALA A 206 20.25 2.97 -4.62
N ALA A 207 19.36 3.87 -4.16
CA ALA A 207 18.55 3.69 -2.96
C ALA A 207 17.16 3.21 -3.38
N THR A 208 16.74 2.00 -2.94
CA THR A 208 15.53 1.37 -3.42
C THR A 208 14.53 1.08 -2.32
N LEU A 209 13.25 1.15 -2.68
CA LEU A 209 12.10 0.95 -1.81
C LEU A 209 11.51 -0.46 -1.96
N VAL A 210 11.68 -1.05 -3.15
CA VAL A 210 11.24 -2.40 -3.49
C VAL A 210 12.39 -3.11 -4.19
N THR A 211 12.62 -4.38 -3.87
CA THR A 211 13.61 -5.26 -4.52
C THR A 211 13.05 -6.67 -4.69
N GLY A 212 13.65 -7.45 -5.58
CA GLY A 212 13.18 -8.79 -5.97
C GLY A 212 12.77 -8.83 -7.44
N ASP A 213 11.62 -9.44 -7.73
CA ASP A 213 11.09 -9.51 -9.11
C ASP A 213 10.73 -8.12 -9.66
N LEU A 214 10.41 -7.18 -8.78
CA LEU A 214 10.28 -5.76 -9.10
C LEU A 214 11.37 -4.97 -8.36
N LYS A 215 11.86 -3.91 -8.99
CA LYS A 215 12.77 -2.97 -8.34
C LYS A 215 12.27 -1.55 -8.52
N LEU A 216 12.28 -0.77 -7.43
CA LEU A 216 11.81 0.62 -7.40
C LEU A 216 12.75 1.47 -6.58
N GLY A 217 13.43 2.44 -7.18
CA GLY A 217 14.39 3.28 -6.46
C GLY A 217 14.98 4.41 -7.29
N ALA A 218 15.71 5.29 -6.64
CA ALA A 218 16.44 6.39 -7.30
C ALA A 218 17.92 6.07 -7.42
N ILE A 219 18.50 6.50 -8.54
CA ILE A 219 19.92 6.36 -8.84
C ILE A 219 20.62 7.69 -8.59
N GLY A 220 21.78 7.64 -7.95
CA GLY A 220 22.69 8.75 -7.76
C GLY A 220 24.15 8.32 -7.84
N THR A 221 25.02 9.08 -7.20
CA THR A 221 26.47 8.88 -7.27
C THR A 221 27.05 8.85 -5.86
N VAL A 222 28.02 7.97 -5.62
CA VAL A 222 28.79 7.88 -4.38
C VAL A 222 29.77 9.03 -4.28
N THR A 223 29.77 9.72 -3.14
CA THR A 223 30.64 10.86 -2.90
C THR A 223 31.93 10.44 -2.21
N TYR A 224 31.81 9.63 -1.17
CA TYR A 224 32.96 9.19 -0.39
C TYR A 224 32.70 7.82 0.24
N VAL A 225 33.74 7.03 0.38
CA VAL A 225 33.74 5.69 0.97
C VAL A 225 34.84 5.63 2.03
N ASP A 226 34.53 5.09 3.21
CA ASP A 226 35.49 4.82 4.27
C ASP A 226 35.16 3.46 4.93
N GLY A 227 35.94 2.46 4.60
CA GLY A 227 35.64 1.07 4.96
C GLY A 227 34.34 0.61 4.30
N ASP A 228 33.36 0.26 5.11
CA ASP A 228 32.02 -0.16 4.68
C ASP A 228 30.99 0.99 4.69
N HIS A 229 31.38 2.18 5.12
CA HIS A 229 30.52 3.36 5.18
C HIS A 229 30.61 4.20 3.92
N ILE A 230 29.46 4.61 3.39
CA ILE A 230 29.38 5.52 2.26
C ILE A 230 28.57 6.77 2.59
N VAL A 231 28.84 7.87 1.87
CA VAL A 231 27.92 9.00 1.70
C VAL A 231 27.71 9.25 0.21
N ALA A 232 26.48 9.59 -0.17
CA ALA A 232 26.05 9.75 -1.55
C ALA A 232 24.97 10.83 -1.70
N PHE A 233 24.60 11.18 -2.94
CA PHE A 233 23.54 12.09 -3.38
C PHE A 233 23.82 13.57 -3.09
N GLY A 234 24.31 13.94 -1.92
CA GLY A 234 24.52 15.35 -1.54
C GLY A 234 23.23 16.12 -1.21
N HIS A 235 22.09 15.51 -1.34
CA HIS A 235 20.74 15.99 -1.00
C HIS A 235 19.89 14.81 -0.52
N PRO A 236 18.74 15.03 0.14
CA PRO A 236 17.89 13.94 0.60
C PRO A 236 17.26 13.16 -0.56
N PHE A 237 16.99 11.89 -0.35
CA PHE A 237 16.14 11.09 -1.23
C PHE A 237 14.66 11.32 -0.90
N MET A 238 14.26 11.05 0.32
CA MET A 238 12.90 11.25 0.84
C MET A 238 12.87 12.09 2.12
N ASN A 239 14.03 12.50 2.62
CA ASN A 239 14.22 13.28 3.84
C ASN A 239 13.58 12.64 5.09
N ARG A 240 13.75 11.32 5.25
CA ARG A 240 13.14 10.55 6.35
C ARG A 240 13.97 10.48 7.62
N GLY A 241 15.20 11.02 7.61
CA GLY A 241 16.12 10.92 8.73
C GLY A 241 16.73 9.54 8.82
N ASN A 242 16.52 8.84 9.93
CA ASN A 242 16.87 7.44 10.07
C ASN A 242 16.07 6.62 9.06
N SER A 243 16.73 5.82 8.26
CA SER A 243 16.15 5.07 7.16
C SER A 243 16.74 3.67 7.10
N ASP A 244 16.08 2.80 6.36
CA ASP A 244 16.53 1.43 6.13
C ASP A 244 16.12 1.02 4.72
N TYR A 245 16.64 1.76 3.70
CA TYR A 245 16.38 1.44 2.31
C TYR A 245 17.40 0.42 1.82
N PHE A 246 17.04 -0.38 0.82
CA PHE A 246 18.01 -1.24 0.16
C PHE A 246 19.02 -0.39 -0.61
N MET A 247 20.28 -0.77 -0.55
CA MET A 247 21.35 -0.15 -1.32
C MET A 247 21.84 -1.11 -2.39
N HIS A 248 21.82 -0.66 -3.64
CA HIS A 248 22.18 -1.47 -4.81
C HIS A 248 23.29 -0.83 -5.64
N ASN A 249 24.07 -1.64 -6.33
CA ASN A 249 24.79 -1.17 -7.50
C ASN A 249 23.80 -0.68 -8.56
N SER A 250 24.27 0.12 -9.50
CA SER A 250 23.45 0.48 -10.65
C SER A 250 24.26 0.52 -11.95
N TYR A 251 23.63 0.17 -13.03
CA TYR A 251 24.16 0.21 -14.38
C TYR A 251 23.50 1.33 -15.16
N ILE A 252 24.26 2.22 -15.80
CA ILE A 252 23.74 3.35 -16.56
C ILE A 252 23.72 3.02 -18.04
N PHE A 253 22.55 2.89 -18.64
CA PHE A 253 22.43 2.68 -20.10
C PHE A 253 22.91 3.89 -20.87
N THR A 254 22.43 5.07 -20.47
CA THR A 254 22.77 6.35 -21.09
C THR A 254 22.28 7.50 -20.20
N VAL A 255 22.67 8.73 -20.58
CA VAL A 255 21.98 9.93 -20.11
C VAL A 255 20.98 10.36 -21.19
N VAL A 256 19.70 10.46 -20.82
CA VAL A 256 18.64 10.93 -21.70
C VAL A 256 18.70 12.45 -21.76
N PRO A 257 18.96 13.04 -22.95
CA PRO A 257 18.95 14.49 -23.09
C PRO A 257 17.53 15.03 -22.91
N SER A 258 17.40 16.10 -22.18
CA SER A 258 16.11 16.77 -21.97
C SER A 258 16.30 18.28 -22.14
N ARG A 259 15.26 18.97 -22.62
CA ARG A 259 15.26 20.46 -22.68
C ARG A 259 15.07 21.10 -21.31
N GLU A 260 14.47 20.33 -20.36
CA GLU A 260 14.27 20.79 -18.99
C GLU A 260 15.46 20.36 -18.12
N VAL A 261 15.56 19.06 -17.83
CA VAL A 261 16.66 18.48 -17.05
C VAL A 261 17.02 17.11 -17.64
N PRO A 262 18.25 16.88 -18.11
CA PRO A 262 18.69 15.56 -18.52
C PRO A 262 18.73 14.61 -17.31
N PHE A 263 18.62 13.29 -17.54
CA PHE A 263 18.66 12.30 -16.45
C PHE A 263 19.38 11.02 -16.88
N LYS A 264 20.02 10.35 -15.93
CA LYS A 264 20.58 9.01 -16.12
C LYS A 264 19.44 7.99 -16.23
N LEU A 265 19.36 7.30 -17.35
CA LEU A 265 18.53 6.13 -17.51
C LEU A 265 19.38 4.91 -17.14
N GLY A 266 19.02 4.24 -16.06
CA GLY A 266 19.80 3.14 -15.54
C GLY A 266 18.93 2.01 -14.98
N SER A 267 19.57 0.89 -14.69
CA SER A 267 19.01 -0.27 -14.01
C SER A 267 19.54 -0.38 -12.59
N VAL A 268 18.70 -0.86 -11.69
CA VAL A 268 19.08 -1.25 -10.34
C VAL A 268 19.71 -2.65 -10.40
N GLY A 269 20.95 -2.79 -9.99
CA GLY A 269 21.72 -4.03 -10.00
C GLY A 269 21.61 -4.87 -8.73
N ALA A 270 22.72 -5.48 -8.31
CA ALA A 270 22.81 -6.30 -7.10
C ALA A 270 22.60 -5.46 -5.82
N GLU A 271 21.96 -6.05 -4.83
CA GLU A 271 21.90 -5.50 -3.47
C GLU A 271 23.27 -5.64 -2.79
N ILE A 272 23.77 -4.54 -2.26
CA ILE A 272 25.12 -4.46 -1.68
C ILE A 272 25.13 -3.97 -0.24
N GLY A 273 24.02 -3.49 0.30
CA GLY A 273 23.95 -2.98 1.65
C GLY A 273 22.64 -2.27 1.96
N ALA A 274 22.67 -1.40 2.96
CA ALA A 274 21.52 -0.60 3.37
C ALA A 274 21.88 0.88 3.50
N VAL A 275 20.95 1.76 3.08
CA VAL A 275 20.98 3.20 3.35
C VAL A 275 20.40 3.43 4.74
N THR A 276 21.20 3.98 5.65
CA THR A 276 20.83 4.12 7.06
C THR A 276 20.43 5.53 7.47
N GLN A 277 20.81 6.55 6.69
CA GLN A 277 20.43 7.93 6.91
C GLN A 277 20.00 8.58 5.58
N ASP A 278 18.94 9.39 5.65
CA ASP A 278 18.40 10.15 4.52
C ASP A 278 18.01 11.54 5.02
N ARG A 279 18.93 12.50 4.90
CA ARG A 279 18.78 13.86 5.46
C ARG A 279 19.17 14.93 4.46
N GLY A 280 18.95 16.17 4.81
CA GLY A 280 19.16 17.34 3.94
C GLY A 280 20.51 17.42 3.22
N THR A 281 21.57 16.84 3.77
CA THR A 281 22.93 16.87 3.21
C THR A 281 23.30 15.63 2.41
N GLY A 282 22.40 14.64 2.29
CA GLY A 282 22.65 13.42 1.51
C GLY A 282 22.06 12.18 2.13
N ILE A 283 22.45 11.04 1.59
CA ILE A 283 22.21 9.73 2.16
C ILE A 283 23.53 9.13 2.65
N SER A 284 23.42 8.29 3.68
CA SER A 284 24.53 7.47 4.18
C SER A 284 24.12 6.01 4.19
N GLY A 285 25.04 5.12 3.80
CA GLY A 285 24.80 3.67 3.76
C GLY A 285 25.96 2.88 4.31
N ILE A 286 25.71 1.59 4.56
CA ILE A 286 26.69 0.61 5.03
C ILE A 286 26.67 -0.58 4.08
N GLU A 287 27.81 -0.86 3.43
CA GLU A 287 27.97 -2.05 2.60
C GLU A 287 27.91 -3.32 3.47
N GLY A 288 27.30 -4.37 2.96
CA GLY A 288 27.12 -5.64 3.66
C GLY A 288 26.03 -5.65 4.73
N LYS A 289 25.47 -4.50 5.11
CA LYS A 289 24.30 -4.45 6.01
C LYS A 289 23.05 -4.87 5.26
N SER A 290 22.22 -5.73 5.86
CA SER A 290 20.89 -6.05 5.33
C SER A 290 19.87 -5.03 5.81
N ALA A 291 19.06 -4.52 4.89
CA ALA A 291 17.92 -3.68 5.24
C ALA A 291 16.79 -4.53 5.84
N GLU A 292 16.09 -3.98 6.83
CA GLU A 292 14.85 -4.59 7.33
C GLU A 292 13.76 -4.52 6.27
N ALA A 293 13.21 -5.65 5.92
CA ALA A 293 12.29 -5.77 4.81
C ALA A 293 11.03 -6.54 5.17
N VAL A 294 9.94 -6.20 4.50
CA VAL A 294 8.70 -6.97 4.53
C VAL A 294 8.56 -7.71 3.20
N PRO A 295 8.69 -9.05 3.19
CA PRO A 295 8.41 -9.85 2.01
C PRO A 295 6.94 -9.76 1.63
N LEU A 296 6.67 -9.69 0.32
CA LEU A 296 5.34 -9.81 -0.27
C LEU A 296 5.38 -10.94 -1.31
N HIS A 297 4.52 -11.92 -1.13
CA HIS A 297 4.32 -13.04 -2.05
C HIS A 297 2.92 -12.91 -2.67
N VAL A 298 2.85 -12.82 -3.98
CA VAL A 298 1.60 -12.70 -4.72
C VAL A 298 1.48 -13.87 -5.69
N SER A 299 0.37 -14.60 -5.59
CA SER A 299 -0.01 -15.65 -6.55
C SER A 299 -1.27 -15.20 -7.31
N VAL A 300 -1.20 -15.13 -8.61
CA VAL A 300 -2.32 -14.78 -9.48
C VAL A 300 -2.59 -15.90 -10.46
N SER A 301 -3.86 -16.28 -10.62
CA SER A 301 -4.31 -17.24 -11.62
C SER A 301 -5.42 -16.64 -12.50
N ASP A 302 -5.27 -16.69 -13.82
CA ASP A 302 -6.34 -16.42 -14.77
C ASP A 302 -7.06 -17.75 -15.08
N THR A 303 -8.32 -17.86 -14.66
CA THR A 303 -9.10 -19.10 -14.83
C THR A 303 -9.59 -19.31 -16.26
N ASP A 304 -9.54 -18.29 -17.12
CA ASP A 304 -9.97 -18.39 -18.51
C ASP A 304 -8.84 -18.94 -19.41
N THR A 305 -7.61 -18.49 -19.18
CA THR A 305 -6.41 -18.90 -19.94
C THR A 305 -5.64 -20.05 -19.28
N GLN A 306 -5.90 -20.34 -18.00
CA GLN A 306 -5.16 -21.26 -17.15
C GLN A 306 -3.71 -20.82 -16.90
N GLU A 307 -3.40 -19.56 -17.14
CA GLU A 307 -2.11 -18.97 -16.82
C GLU A 307 -2.04 -18.60 -15.34
N SER A 308 -0.84 -18.70 -14.78
CA SER A 308 -0.59 -18.30 -13.40
C SER A 308 0.79 -17.67 -13.27
N SER A 309 0.92 -16.71 -12.38
CA SER A 309 2.19 -16.09 -12.04
C SER A 309 2.38 -15.99 -10.53
N ASN A 310 3.65 -16.00 -10.14
CA ASN A 310 4.06 -15.72 -8.77
C ASN A 310 5.02 -14.55 -8.79
N LEU A 311 4.75 -13.56 -7.95
CA LEU A 311 5.60 -12.39 -7.76
C LEU A 311 6.15 -12.41 -6.34
N ASN A 312 7.47 -12.26 -6.20
CA ASN A 312 8.16 -12.21 -4.92
C ASN A 312 8.97 -10.94 -4.83
N VAL A 313 8.60 -10.06 -3.94
CA VAL A 313 9.31 -8.81 -3.68
C VAL A 313 9.56 -8.62 -2.20
N ARG A 314 10.55 -7.78 -1.88
CA ARG A 314 10.78 -7.27 -0.54
C ARG A 314 10.61 -5.76 -0.59
N MET A 315 9.88 -5.23 0.38
CA MET A 315 9.60 -3.81 0.51
C MET A 315 10.26 -3.27 1.77
N ILE A 316 10.65 -2.01 1.74
CA ILE A 316 11.12 -1.32 2.95
C ILE A 316 10.02 -1.28 4.00
N ARG A 317 10.42 -1.30 5.27
CA ARG A 317 9.49 -1.13 6.39
C ARG A 317 9.18 0.36 6.58
N SER A 318 8.01 0.77 6.12
CA SER A 318 7.55 2.16 6.22
C SER A 318 6.03 2.24 6.30
N GLU A 319 5.49 2.61 7.46
CA GLU A 319 4.04 2.74 7.69
C GLU A 319 3.34 3.61 6.63
N LYS A 320 4.01 4.64 6.13
CA LYS A 320 3.44 5.55 5.13
C LYS A 320 3.46 4.98 3.71
N LEU A 321 4.50 4.23 3.34
CA LEU A 321 4.72 3.79 1.95
C LEU A 321 4.25 2.37 1.69
N MET A 322 4.32 1.49 2.68
CA MET A 322 4.06 0.06 2.49
C MET A 322 2.67 -0.23 1.89
N PRO A 323 1.57 0.46 2.27
CA PRO A 323 0.28 0.25 1.61
C PRO A 323 0.34 0.51 0.09
N THR A 324 1.02 1.59 -0.32
CA THR A 324 1.20 1.93 -1.74
C THR A 324 2.09 0.93 -2.46
N LEU A 325 3.24 0.57 -1.86
CA LEU A 325 4.19 -0.37 -2.46
C LEU A 325 3.56 -1.76 -2.63
N ALA A 326 2.84 -2.26 -1.62
CA ALA A 326 2.16 -3.54 -1.66
C ALA A 326 1.05 -3.54 -2.73
N ALA A 327 0.13 -2.56 -2.69
CA ALA A 327 -0.97 -2.48 -3.64
C ALA A 327 -0.48 -2.36 -5.09
N THR A 328 0.55 -1.54 -5.34
CA THR A 328 1.15 -1.41 -6.68
C THR A 328 1.79 -2.71 -7.15
N SER A 329 2.49 -3.43 -6.28
CA SER A 329 3.12 -4.72 -6.63
C SER A 329 2.07 -5.78 -6.95
N VAL A 330 0.98 -5.83 -6.18
CA VAL A 330 -0.17 -6.73 -6.44
C VAL A 330 -0.86 -6.36 -7.75
N TYR A 331 -1.15 -5.06 -7.97
CA TYR A 331 -1.71 -4.58 -9.23
C TYR A 331 -0.85 -5.00 -10.42
N ASN A 332 0.47 -4.82 -10.30
CA ASN A 332 1.42 -5.23 -11.34
C ASN A 332 1.34 -6.73 -11.64
N ALA A 333 1.28 -7.58 -10.60
CA ALA A 333 1.18 -9.02 -10.77
C ALA A 333 -0.11 -9.41 -11.52
N VAL A 334 -1.24 -8.78 -11.18
CA VAL A 334 -2.52 -9.02 -11.86
C VAL A 334 -2.45 -8.56 -13.32
N SER A 335 -1.96 -7.33 -13.55
CA SER A 335 -1.84 -6.76 -14.90
C SER A 335 -0.94 -7.58 -15.80
N GLN A 336 0.19 -8.08 -15.29
CA GLN A 336 1.09 -8.98 -16.04
C GLN A 336 0.47 -10.33 -16.36
N THR A 337 -0.25 -10.94 -15.39
CA THR A 337 -0.85 -12.27 -15.58
C THR A 337 -1.99 -12.23 -16.61
N LEU A 338 -2.79 -11.16 -16.58
CA LEU A 338 -3.92 -11.02 -17.49
C LEU A 338 -3.50 -10.65 -18.92
N ASP A 339 -2.36 -9.97 -19.10
CA ASP A 339 -1.89 -9.38 -20.37
C ASP A 339 -3.01 -8.61 -21.11
N ARG A 340 -3.91 -8.02 -20.33
CA ARG A 340 -5.06 -7.22 -20.80
C ARG A 340 -5.55 -6.31 -19.69
N SER A 341 -6.08 -5.17 -20.04
CA SER A 341 -6.93 -4.36 -19.18
C SER A 341 -8.39 -4.58 -19.53
N GLY A 342 -9.28 -4.32 -18.57
CA GLY A 342 -10.72 -4.34 -18.80
C GLY A 342 -11.52 -5.11 -17.76
N GLN A 343 -12.73 -5.48 -18.16
CA GLN A 343 -13.71 -6.09 -17.26
C GLN A 343 -13.28 -7.46 -16.74
N GLY A 344 -13.74 -7.77 -15.52
CA GLY A 344 -13.53 -9.09 -14.94
C GLY A 344 -14.07 -9.21 -13.53
N THR A 345 -14.06 -10.44 -13.03
CA THR A 345 -14.31 -10.76 -11.62
C THR A 345 -13.02 -11.30 -11.01
N VAL A 346 -12.67 -10.83 -9.83
CA VAL A 346 -11.53 -11.31 -9.06
C VAL A 346 -11.99 -11.81 -7.68
N SER A 347 -11.49 -12.97 -7.29
CA SER A 347 -11.51 -13.46 -5.91
C SER A 347 -10.15 -13.20 -5.30
N LEU A 348 -10.11 -12.51 -4.18
CA LEU A 348 -8.92 -12.06 -3.48
C LEU A 348 -8.90 -12.67 -2.08
N LYS A 349 -7.75 -13.22 -1.69
CA LYS A 349 -7.42 -13.56 -0.32
C LYS A 349 -6.07 -12.98 0.02
N TYR A 350 -5.97 -12.26 1.12
CA TYR A 350 -4.68 -11.80 1.62
C TYR A 350 -4.51 -12.05 3.11
N THR A 351 -3.26 -12.28 3.49
CA THR A 351 -2.87 -12.51 4.88
C THR A 351 -1.74 -11.57 5.24
N LEU A 352 -1.97 -10.76 6.26
CA LEU A 352 -0.97 -9.88 6.85
C LEU A 352 -0.42 -10.57 8.10
N TRP A 353 0.87 -10.93 8.08
CA TRP A 353 1.53 -11.62 9.18
C TRP A 353 2.23 -10.58 10.06
N PRO A 354 1.79 -10.40 11.32
CA PRO A 354 2.43 -9.46 12.23
C PRO A 354 3.85 -9.92 12.61
N GLU A 355 4.70 -8.96 12.97
CA GLU A 355 6.04 -9.23 13.50
C GLU A 355 5.94 -9.99 14.83
N ASN A 356 5.02 -9.58 15.68
CA ASN A 356 4.76 -10.26 16.93
C ASN A 356 4.12 -11.63 16.69
N LEU A 357 4.91 -12.69 16.91
CA LEU A 357 4.48 -14.09 16.70
C LEU A 357 3.31 -14.53 17.60
N SER A 358 3.03 -13.80 18.69
CA SER A 358 1.90 -14.08 19.58
C SER A 358 0.58 -13.53 19.02
N GLU A 359 0.63 -12.63 18.06
CA GLU A 359 -0.54 -12.08 17.39
C GLU A 359 -0.98 -12.98 16.24
N LYS A 360 -2.28 -13.16 16.10
CA LYS A 360 -2.84 -13.92 14.96
C LYS A 360 -2.65 -13.13 13.67
N PRO A 361 -2.41 -13.80 12.54
CA PRO A 361 -2.41 -13.13 11.24
C PRO A 361 -3.77 -12.49 10.96
N PHE A 362 -3.78 -11.34 10.31
CA PHE A 362 -5.00 -10.74 9.76
C PHE A 362 -5.30 -11.41 8.42
N ILE A 363 -6.49 -11.99 8.28
CA ILE A 363 -6.88 -12.72 7.07
C ILE A 363 -8.16 -12.10 6.51
N ARG A 364 -8.13 -11.76 5.25
CA ARG A 364 -9.30 -11.22 4.55
C ARG A 364 -9.50 -11.92 3.21
N GLU A 365 -10.75 -12.22 2.90
CA GLU A 365 -11.19 -12.75 1.61
C GLU A 365 -12.30 -11.85 1.08
N ASN A 366 -12.30 -11.55 -0.22
CA ASN A 366 -13.37 -10.81 -0.86
C ASN A 366 -13.46 -11.14 -2.36
N MET A 367 -14.52 -10.68 -3.00
CA MET A 367 -14.74 -10.82 -4.44
C MET A 367 -15.13 -9.48 -5.02
N TYR A 368 -14.56 -9.11 -6.16
CA TYR A 368 -14.85 -7.86 -6.85
C TYR A 368 -15.19 -8.11 -8.30
N TRP A 369 -16.02 -7.25 -8.84
CA TRP A 369 -16.27 -7.15 -10.27
C TRP A 369 -16.03 -5.70 -10.72
N SER A 370 -15.36 -5.54 -11.85
CA SER A 370 -15.18 -4.26 -12.51
C SER A 370 -15.59 -4.36 -13.98
N SER A 371 -16.21 -3.31 -14.50
CA SER A 371 -16.50 -3.15 -15.94
C SER A 371 -15.34 -2.48 -16.69
N GLU A 372 -14.40 -1.88 -15.98
CA GLU A 372 -13.32 -1.05 -16.52
C GLU A 372 -11.96 -1.70 -16.31
N ASP A 373 -11.47 -1.74 -15.09
CA ASP A 373 -10.21 -2.36 -14.72
C ASP A 373 -10.39 -3.24 -13.48
N VAL A 374 -10.28 -4.56 -13.68
CA VAL A 374 -10.37 -5.53 -12.58
C VAL A 374 -9.09 -5.57 -11.75
N ALA A 375 -7.94 -5.25 -12.34
CA ALA A 375 -6.67 -5.24 -11.64
C ALA A 375 -6.62 -4.09 -10.62
N GLU A 376 -7.01 -2.88 -11.02
CA GLU A 376 -7.09 -1.74 -10.10
C GLU A 376 -8.11 -2.00 -9.00
N LYS A 377 -9.31 -2.47 -9.37
CA LYS A 377 -10.37 -2.74 -8.40
C LYS A 377 -9.98 -3.79 -7.35
N SER A 378 -9.11 -4.72 -7.72
CA SER A 378 -8.67 -5.80 -6.84
C SER A 378 -7.81 -5.35 -5.66
N VAL A 379 -7.13 -4.21 -5.77
CA VAL A 379 -6.17 -3.73 -4.77
C VAL A 379 -6.69 -2.63 -3.87
N ASP A 380 -7.86 -2.06 -4.16
CA ASP A 380 -8.46 -0.96 -3.38
C ASP A 380 -8.63 -1.31 -1.90
N GLU A 381 -9.19 -2.50 -1.60
CA GLU A 381 -9.40 -2.94 -0.20
C GLU A 381 -8.06 -3.20 0.49
N LEU A 382 -7.13 -3.89 -0.16
CA LEU A 382 -5.81 -4.17 0.41
C LEU A 382 -5.10 -2.88 0.80
N TYR A 383 -5.10 -1.88 -0.11
CA TYR A 383 -4.53 -0.57 0.17
C TYR A 383 -5.18 0.11 1.37
N ALA A 384 -6.53 0.17 1.39
CA ALA A 384 -7.29 0.83 2.46
C ALA A 384 -7.09 0.14 3.82
N VAL A 385 -7.16 -1.19 3.87
CA VAL A 385 -6.98 -1.97 5.09
C VAL A 385 -5.55 -1.84 5.62
N MET A 386 -4.53 -1.97 4.76
CA MET A 386 -3.14 -1.78 5.18
C MET A 386 -2.90 -0.36 5.71
N LYS A 387 -3.44 0.66 5.03
CA LYS A 387 -3.32 2.05 5.48
C LYS A 387 -3.94 2.25 6.87
N LEU A 388 -5.13 1.69 7.13
CA LEU A 388 -5.78 1.79 8.43
C LEU A 388 -5.02 1.03 9.54
N LEU A 389 -4.48 -0.16 9.24
CA LEU A 389 -3.74 -0.95 10.20
C LEU A 389 -2.37 -0.36 10.53
N GLU A 390 -1.62 0.11 9.53
CA GLU A 390 -0.27 0.63 9.74
C GLU A 390 -0.25 2.06 10.28
N GLN A 391 -1.16 2.91 9.81
CA GLN A 391 -1.26 4.31 10.24
C GLN A 391 -2.25 4.51 11.39
N ASN A 392 -2.58 3.45 12.14
CA ASN A 392 -3.49 3.53 13.28
C ASN A 392 -2.89 4.37 14.41
N ARG A 393 -3.79 4.96 15.24
CA ARG A 393 -3.41 5.84 16.35
C ARG A 393 -3.12 5.13 17.67
N PHE A 394 -3.27 3.80 17.73
CA PHE A 394 -3.24 3.05 18.99
C PHE A 394 -1.87 2.48 19.31
N GLN A 395 -1.25 1.82 18.33
CA GLN A 395 0.05 1.18 18.49
C GLN A 395 0.72 0.95 17.13
N PRO A 396 2.05 0.87 17.06
CA PRO A 396 2.74 0.44 15.85
C PRO A 396 2.26 -0.97 15.43
N TYR A 397 1.96 -1.15 14.16
CA TYR A 397 1.61 -2.45 13.60
C TYR A 397 2.66 -2.83 12.54
N GLN A 398 3.62 -3.65 12.96
CA GLN A 398 4.71 -4.07 12.11
C GLN A 398 4.40 -5.43 11.49
N LEU A 399 4.62 -5.53 10.18
CA LEU A 399 4.43 -6.76 9.41
C LEU A 399 5.77 -7.44 9.16
N ARG A 400 5.80 -8.78 9.29
CA ARG A 400 6.95 -9.60 8.90
C ARG A 400 6.80 -10.23 7.51
N ASN A 401 5.57 -10.37 7.01
CA ASN A 401 5.27 -10.96 5.71
C ASN A 401 3.85 -10.60 5.25
N ILE A 402 3.65 -10.55 3.94
CA ILE A 402 2.35 -10.38 3.29
C ILE A 402 2.20 -11.46 2.23
N THR A 403 1.07 -12.17 2.23
CA THR A 403 0.72 -13.13 1.17
C THR A 403 -0.60 -12.74 0.54
N VAL A 404 -0.67 -12.80 -0.80
CA VAL A 404 -1.86 -12.46 -1.57
C VAL A 404 -2.10 -13.55 -2.62
N ASP A 405 -3.28 -14.15 -2.57
CA ASP A 405 -3.74 -15.17 -3.51
C ASP A 405 -4.94 -14.62 -4.30
N MET A 406 -4.88 -14.68 -5.63
CA MET A 406 -5.90 -14.12 -6.49
C MET A 406 -6.29 -15.09 -7.61
N SER A 407 -7.59 -15.11 -7.88
CA SER A 407 -8.14 -15.83 -9.04
C SER A 407 -9.00 -14.86 -9.85
N VAL A 408 -8.69 -14.71 -11.13
CA VAL A 408 -9.32 -13.72 -12.01
C VAL A 408 -10.01 -14.42 -13.19
N THR A 409 -11.15 -13.88 -13.62
CA THR A 409 -11.87 -14.31 -14.84
C THR A 409 -12.48 -13.10 -15.54
N GLN A 410 -12.64 -13.18 -16.88
CA GLN A 410 -13.38 -12.18 -17.66
C GLN A 410 -14.89 -12.24 -17.41
N LYS A 411 -15.38 -13.37 -16.88
CA LYS A 411 -16.80 -13.55 -16.63
C LYS A 411 -17.30 -12.56 -15.61
N ARG A 412 -18.48 -12.03 -15.88
CA ARG A 412 -19.22 -11.21 -14.95
C ARG A 412 -19.95 -12.09 -13.94
N ASN A 413 -19.29 -12.44 -12.84
CA ASN A 413 -19.89 -13.22 -11.75
C ASN A 413 -20.60 -12.27 -10.77
N THR A 414 -21.65 -11.61 -11.23
CA THR A 414 -22.53 -10.77 -10.40
C THR A 414 -23.93 -11.35 -10.37
N ALA A 415 -24.66 -11.18 -9.27
CA ALA A 415 -26.08 -11.53 -9.20
C ALA A 415 -26.86 -10.35 -8.62
N GLN A 416 -27.99 -10.02 -9.28
CA GLN A 416 -28.92 -8.99 -8.82
C GLN A 416 -29.88 -9.60 -7.80
N LEU A 417 -30.03 -8.96 -6.65
CA LEU A 417 -31.10 -9.21 -5.71
C LEU A 417 -32.37 -8.66 -6.33
N LEU A 418 -33.29 -9.54 -6.77
CA LEU A 418 -34.54 -9.15 -7.42
C LEU A 418 -35.60 -8.81 -6.40
N ASP A 419 -35.79 -9.68 -5.42
CA ASP A 419 -36.68 -9.53 -4.28
C ASP A 419 -36.29 -10.51 -3.16
N ALA A 420 -36.91 -10.32 -2.02
CA ALA A 420 -36.83 -11.25 -0.92
C ALA A 420 -38.20 -11.41 -0.24
N SER A 421 -38.40 -12.52 0.43
CA SER A 421 -39.54 -12.75 1.33
C SER A 421 -39.01 -13.07 2.73
N ALA A 422 -39.68 -12.54 3.74
CA ALA A 422 -39.27 -12.74 5.13
C ALA A 422 -40.50 -13.03 6.01
N ALA A 423 -40.40 -13.98 6.92
CA ALA A 423 -41.49 -14.36 7.83
C ALA A 423 -40.90 -14.96 9.13
N PRO A 424 -41.65 -14.82 10.27
CA PRO A 424 -42.90 -14.10 10.47
C PRO A 424 -42.65 -12.56 10.57
N MET A 425 -43.65 -11.73 10.23
CA MET A 425 -43.57 -10.27 10.31
C MET A 425 -43.84 -9.70 11.71
N ILE A 426 -44.35 -10.53 12.62
CA ILE A 426 -44.58 -10.19 14.03
C ILE A 426 -43.69 -11.12 14.86
N VAL A 427 -42.77 -10.54 15.59
CA VAL A 427 -41.71 -11.27 16.30
C VAL A 427 -41.55 -10.77 17.73
N SER A 428 -40.84 -11.56 18.52
CA SER A 428 -40.36 -11.16 19.84
C SER A 428 -38.83 -11.19 19.87
N PRO A 429 -38.19 -10.47 20.80
CA PRO A 429 -36.75 -10.58 20.99
C PRO A 429 -36.33 -12.07 21.17
N GLY A 430 -35.34 -12.49 20.40
CA GLY A 430 -34.86 -13.88 20.35
C GLY A 430 -35.53 -14.78 19.30
N ASP A 431 -36.61 -14.32 18.63
CA ASP A 431 -37.29 -15.12 17.60
C ASP A 431 -36.47 -15.16 16.29
N PRO A 432 -36.54 -16.28 15.53
CA PRO A 432 -35.97 -16.37 14.21
C PRO A 432 -36.90 -15.73 13.15
N ILE A 433 -36.31 -15.05 12.18
CA ILE A 433 -36.95 -14.60 10.94
C ILE A 433 -36.34 -15.42 9.81
N TYR A 434 -37.17 -16.13 9.06
CA TYR A 434 -36.75 -16.91 7.90
C TYR A 434 -36.84 -16.02 6.65
N ILE A 435 -35.74 -15.95 5.91
CA ILE A 435 -35.60 -15.07 4.75
C ILE A 435 -35.26 -15.93 3.54
N ARG A 436 -35.98 -15.73 2.45
CA ARG A 436 -35.71 -16.34 1.16
C ARG A 436 -35.47 -15.24 0.15
N VAL A 437 -34.26 -15.19 -0.41
CA VAL A 437 -33.80 -14.18 -1.36
C VAL A 437 -33.81 -14.76 -2.76
N ARG A 438 -34.39 -14.02 -3.72
CA ARG A 438 -34.42 -14.38 -5.13
C ARG A 438 -33.33 -13.59 -5.86
N LEU A 439 -32.43 -14.31 -6.48
CA LEU A 439 -31.23 -13.79 -7.13
C LEU A 439 -31.22 -14.15 -8.60
N GLN A 440 -30.72 -13.25 -9.44
CA GLN A 440 -30.50 -13.49 -10.86
C GLN A 440 -29.04 -13.17 -11.22
N PRO A 441 -28.24 -14.18 -11.56
CA PRO A 441 -26.92 -13.97 -12.15
C PRO A 441 -27.01 -13.17 -13.45
N TYR A 442 -25.95 -12.45 -13.76
CA TYR A 442 -25.88 -11.76 -15.05
C TYR A 442 -26.04 -12.75 -16.22
N ARG A 443 -27.11 -12.61 -17.00
CA ARG A 443 -27.48 -13.51 -18.11
C ARG A 443 -27.65 -14.99 -17.71
N GLY A 444 -28.01 -15.24 -16.44
CA GLY A 444 -28.25 -16.57 -15.89
C GLY A 444 -29.68 -16.77 -15.40
N ASP A 445 -29.99 -18.00 -15.00
CA ASP A 445 -31.28 -18.38 -14.46
C ASP A 445 -31.43 -17.92 -13.01
N VAL A 446 -32.67 -17.61 -12.64
CA VAL A 446 -33.02 -17.22 -11.26
C VAL A 446 -32.81 -18.39 -10.31
N PHE A 447 -32.19 -18.13 -9.18
CA PHE A 447 -32.06 -19.07 -8.09
C PHE A 447 -32.42 -18.44 -6.72
N TYR A 448 -32.54 -19.25 -5.70
CA TYR A 448 -32.91 -18.81 -4.36
C TYR A 448 -31.83 -19.13 -3.35
N LYS A 449 -31.62 -18.23 -2.39
CA LYS A 449 -30.85 -18.47 -1.18
C LYS A 449 -31.75 -18.27 0.03
N GLU A 450 -31.55 -19.11 1.03
CA GLU A 450 -32.28 -19.06 2.30
C GLU A 450 -31.33 -18.70 3.43
N MET A 451 -31.77 -17.85 4.33
CA MET A 451 -31.04 -17.47 5.52
C MET A 451 -31.98 -17.25 6.71
N THR A 452 -31.43 -17.28 7.90
CA THR A 452 -32.17 -17.00 9.13
C THR A 452 -31.54 -15.83 9.86
N PHE A 453 -32.36 -14.87 10.25
CA PHE A 453 -31.96 -13.76 11.09
C PHE A 453 -32.59 -13.93 12.47
N THR A 454 -31.81 -13.90 13.54
CA THR A 454 -32.31 -13.99 14.91
C THR A 454 -32.43 -12.60 15.50
N VAL A 455 -33.66 -12.21 15.89
CA VAL A 455 -33.92 -10.92 16.52
C VAL A 455 -33.11 -10.81 17.83
N PRO A 456 -32.34 -9.72 18.04
CA PRO A 456 -31.59 -9.52 19.28
C PRO A 456 -32.49 -9.66 20.53
N LYS A 457 -31.94 -10.25 21.59
CA LYS A 457 -32.70 -10.43 22.85
C LYS A 457 -33.01 -9.11 23.55
N ASP A 458 -32.25 -8.08 23.27
CA ASP A 458 -32.37 -6.72 23.79
C ASP A 458 -33.05 -5.77 22.80
N GLN A 459 -33.57 -6.29 21.66
CA GLN A 459 -34.28 -5.49 20.66
C GLN A 459 -35.47 -4.77 21.29
N PRO A 460 -35.58 -3.41 21.15
CA PRO A 460 -36.72 -2.65 21.64
C PRO A 460 -38.04 -3.08 20.99
N TYR A 461 -39.12 -3.01 21.73
CA TYR A 461 -40.46 -3.22 21.18
C TYR A 461 -40.85 -2.08 20.26
N GLY A 462 -41.58 -2.40 19.20
CA GLY A 462 -42.01 -1.46 18.18
C GLY A 462 -41.66 -1.92 16.77
N ASN A 463 -41.59 -0.98 15.85
CA ASN A 463 -41.18 -1.29 14.48
C ASN A 463 -39.66 -1.45 14.40
N MET A 464 -39.23 -2.52 13.73
CA MET A 464 -37.84 -2.83 13.40
C MET A 464 -37.71 -2.89 11.88
N VAL A 465 -36.72 -2.22 11.32
CA VAL A 465 -36.40 -2.28 9.89
C VAL A 465 -35.22 -3.21 9.70
N LEU A 466 -35.43 -4.27 8.93
CA LEU A 466 -34.41 -5.21 8.52
C LEU A 466 -34.04 -4.94 7.07
N GLU A 467 -32.78 -4.64 6.80
CA GLU A 467 -32.19 -4.51 5.48
C GLU A 467 -31.66 -5.86 5.01
N ILE A 468 -31.90 -6.20 3.76
CA ILE A 468 -31.31 -7.36 3.09
C ILE A 468 -30.60 -6.83 1.86
N ARG A 469 -29.27 -7.01 1.79
CA ARG A 469 -28.43 -6.42 0.75
C ARG A 469 -27.26 -7.29 0.35
N GLY A 470 -26.58 -6.94 -0.74
CA GLY A 470 -25.24 -7.42 -1.03
C GLY A 470 -24.22 -6.84 -0.05
N GLY A 471 -23.20 -7.60 0.34
CA GLY A 471 -22.21 -7.14 1.32
C GLY A 471 -21.43 -5.88 0.89
N GLY A 472 -21.19 -5.71 -0.42
CA GLY A 472 -20.56 -4.49 -0.97
C GLY A 472 -21.54 -3.34 -1.24
N VAL A 473 -22.83 -3.49 -0.92
CA VAL A 473 -23.86 -2.45 -1.12
C VAL A 473 -23.98 -1.62 0.14
N ILE A 474 -23.79 -0.32 0.01
CA ILE A 474 -24.04 0.62 1.10
C ILE A 474 -25.54 0.92 1.11
N PRO A 475 -26.27 0.74 2.24
CA PRO A 475 -27.69 1.03 2.33
C PRO A 475 -28.01 2.47 1.90
N LEU A 476 -29.07 2.63 1.11
CA LEU A 476 -29.47 3.94 0.57
C LEU A 476 -29.62 5.04 1.63
N PRO A 477 -30.14 4.77 2.84
CA PRO A 477 -30.19 5.77 3.90
C PRO A 477 -28.82 6.32 4.30
N TYR A 478 -27.80 5.47 4.34
CA TYR A 478 -26.41 5.89 4.65
C TYR A 478 -25.80 6.70 3.50
N LEU A 479 -26.08 6.31 2.24
CA LEU A 479 -25.63 7.07 1.06
C LEU A 479 -26.24 8.48 1.03
N ILE A 480 -27.52 8.62 1.33
CA ILE A 480 -28.18 9.93 1.41
C ILE A 480 -27.57 10.78 2.51
N GLN A 481 -27.30 10.19 3.67
CA GLN A 481 -26.62 10.88 4.76
C GLN A 481 -25.21 11.31 4.36
N GLN A 482 -24.46 10.45 3.69
CA GLN A 482 -23.12 10.75 3.21
C GLN A 482 -23.11 11.93 2.24
N GLN A 483 -24.02 11.94 1.27
CA GLN A 483 -24.17 13.04 0.30
C GLN A 483 -24.63 14.34 0.98
N GLN A 484 -25.58 14.26 1.89
CA GLN A 484 -26.13 15.42 2.60
C GLN A 484 -25.11 16.16 3.46
N TYR A 485 -24.11 15.44 4.00
CA TYR A 485 -23.07 16.01 4.86
C TYR A 485 -21.72 16.17 4.15
N ASN A 486 -21.63 15.91 2.82
CA ASN A 486 -20.36 15.93 2.06
C ASN A 486 -19.24 15.10 2.77
N LEU A 487 -19.59 13.94 3.29
CA LEU A 487 -18.67 13.07 3.99
C LEU A 487 -17.75 12.40 2.98
N THR A 488 -16.51 12.85 2.92
CA THR A 488 -15.44 12.14 2.18
C THR A 488 -15.01 10.88 2.95
N GLU A 489 -14.39 9.93 2.27
CA GLU A 489 -13.85 8.73 2.96
C GLU A 489 -12.91 9.09 4.12
N GLU A 490 -12.10 10.15 3.98
CA GLU A 490 -11.24 10.64 5.07
C GLU A 490 -12.03 11.11 6.30
N ILE A 491 -13.22 11.72 6.08
CA ILE A 491 -14.10 12.15 7.17
C ILE A 491 -14.77 10.91 7.79
N LEU A 492 -15.18 9.95 6.96
CA LEU A 492 -15.76 8.69 7.42
C LEU A 492 -14.78 7.91 8.28
N ASP A 493 -13.52 7.82 7.89
CA ASP A 493 -12.47 7.16 8.67
C ASP A 493 -12.19 7.88 10.01
N ARG A 494 -12.29 9.22 10.04
CA ARG A 494 -12.19 10.00 11.29
C ARG A 494 -13.40 9.83 12.21
N ILE A 495 -14.58 9.55 11.64
CA ILE A 495 -15.83 9.34 12.38
C ILE A 495 -15.92 7.89 12.88
N ARG A 496 -15.30 6.93 12.19
CA ARG A 496 -15.22 5.54 12.65
C ARG A 496 -14.49 5.49 13.98
N THR A 497 -15.23 5.33 15.05
CA THR A 497 -14.67 5.24 16.40
C THR A 497 -14.27 3.81 16.68
N TYR A 498 -12.97 3.56 16.70
CA TYR A 498 -12.40 2.32 17.20
C TYR A 498 -11.97 2.55 18.66
N LYS A 499 -12.23 1.57 19.53
CA LYS A 499 -11.89 1.61 20.97
C LYS A 499 -10.39 1.44 21.18
N ASP A 500 -9.83 0.47 20.51
CA ASP A 500 -8.42 0.09 20.55
C ASP A 500 -8.02 -0.61 19.23
N PHE A 501 -6.79 -1.05 19.14
CA PHE A 501 -6.28 -1.74 17.96
C PHE A 501 -6.99 -3.08 17.69
N SER A 502 -7.36 -3.82 18.74
CA SER A 502 -8.08 -5.08 18.59
C SER A 502 -9.47 -4.87 17.99
N ASP A 503 -10.19 -3.83 18.45
CA ASP A 503 -11.51 -3.45 17.90
C ASP A 503 -11.40 -3.01 16.44
N LEU A 504 -10.37 -2.21 16.09
CA LEU A 504 -10.08 -1.85 14.69
C LEU A 504 -9.89 -3.09 13.82
N ARG A 505 -8.99 -3.95 14.24
CA ARG A 505 -8.63 -5.16 13.52
C ARG A 505 -9.82 -6.10 13.35
N ASP A 506 -10.55 -6.37 14.44
CA ASP A 506 -11.71 -7.27 14.45
C ASP A 506 -12.83 -6.77 13.54
N LYS A 507 -13.07 -5.44 13.51
CA LYS A 507 -14.06 -4.83 12.62
C LYS A 507 -13.66 -4.93 11.16
N LEU A 508 -12.39 -4.68 10.82
CA LEU A 508 -11.88 -4.82 9.45
C LEU A 508 -11.93 -6.29 8.99
N GLU A 509 -11.58 -7.25 9.86
CA GLU A 509 -11.59 -8.68 9.53
C GLU A 509 -13.01 -9.21 9.31
N LYS A 510 -14.00 -8.68 10.05
CA LYS A 510 -15.43 -9.05 9.98
C LYS A 510 -16.25 -8.18 9.03
N GLU A 511 -15.65 -7.25 8.31
CA GLU A 511 -16.37 -6.42 7.36
C GLU A 511 -17.05 -7.29 6.29
N ASP A 512 -18.27 -6.90 5.85
CA ASP A 512 -19.06 -7.68 4.90
C ASP A 512 -18.28 -7.89 3.59
N ARG A 513 -18.41 -9.07 2.99
CA ARG A 513 -17.78 -9.40 1.71
C ARG A 513 -18.77 -9.19 0.57
N ASN A 514 -18.29 -8.71 -0.57
CA ASN A 514 -19.14 -8.39 -1.72
C ASN A 514 -19.93 -9.60 -2.25
N ASN A 515 -19.46 -10.81 -2.00
CA ASN A 515 -20.14 -12.05 -2.37
C ASN A 515 -21.06 -12.61 -1.29
N GLN A 516 -21.43 -11.79 -0.31
CA GLN A 516 -22.38 -12.16 0.75
C GLN A 516 -23.75 -11.50 0.55
N ILE A 517 -24.77 -12.20 0.97
CA ILE A 517 -26.07 -11.61 1.29
C ILE A 517 -26.04 -11.29 2.78
N VAL A 518 -26.32 -10.05 3.13
CA VAL A 518 -26.30 -9.55 4.50
C VAL A 518 -27.72 -9.18 4.91
N ALA A 519 -28.13 -9.62 6.08
CA ALA A 519 -29.34 -9.15 6.75
C ALA A 519 -28.94 -8.41 8.03
N GLU A 520 -29.32 -7.15 8.17
CA GLU A 520 -28.97 -6.31 9.32
C GLU A 520 -30.10 -5.37 9.73
N ILE A 521 -30.14 -4.98 11.00
CA ILE A 521 -31.11 -4.01 11.50
C ILE A 521 -30.59 -2.61 11.22
N LEU A 522 -31.38 -1.81 10.49
CA LEU A 522 -31.08 -0.39 10.30
C LEU A 522 -31.42 0.43 11.54
N ASP A 523 -30.59 1.43 11.82
CA ASP A 523 -30.92 2.43 12.83
C ASP A 523 -32.25 3.12 12.44
N PRO A 524 -33.27 3.13 13.31
CA PRO A 524 -34.57 3.75 13.01
C PRO A 524 -34.49 5.23 12.67
N ASN A 525 -33.43 5.91 13.11
CA ASN A 525 -33.22 7.33 12.81
C ASN A 525 -32.67 7.60 11.40
N ILE A 526 -32.12 6.55 10.76
CA ILE A 526 -31.51 6.62 9.43
C ILE A 526 -32.46 6.00 8.38
N SER A 527 -33.43 5.19 8.81
CA SER A 527 -34.38 4.53 7.90
C SER A 527 -35.17 5.54 7.06
N LEU A 528 -35.26 5.27 5.75
CA LEU A 528 -36.11 6.03 4.81
C LEU A 528 -37.63 5.81 5.03
N ILE A 529 -37.99 4.78 5.78
CA ILE A 529 -39.38 4.50 6.11
C ILE A 529 -39.81 5.53 7.13
N SER A 530 -40.48 6.58 6.65
CA SER A 530 -41.09 7.58 7.51
C SER A 530 -42.00 6.90 8.51
N LYS A 531 -41.91 7.28 9.79
CA LYS A 531 -42.95 6.94 10.77
C LYS A 531 -44.28 7.43 10.19
N GLU A 532 -45.11 6.54 9.69
CA GLU A 532 -46.51 6.85 9.52
C GLU A 532 -47.02 7.31 10.90
N ASN A 533 -47.30 8.59 11.00
CA ASN A 533 -48.06 9.08 12.13
C ASN A 533 -49.37 8.30 12.14
N ASP A 534 -49.77 7.85 13.30
CA ASP A 534 -50.99 7.10 13.62
C ASP A 534 -52.31 7.85 13.22
N THR A 535 -52.24 8.89 12.39
CA THR A 535 -53.32 9.79 11.98
C THR A 535 -53.61 9.81 10.49
N GLY A 536 -53.26 8.76 9.72
CA GLY A 536 -53.83 8.53 8.39
C GLY A 536 -53.71 9.67 7.34
N GLU A 537 -52.92 10.72 7.59
CA GLU A 537 -52.65 11.80 6.65
C GLU A 537 -51.29 11.59 5.97
N LYS A 538 -51.33 11.52 4.64
CA LYS A 538 -50.15 11.48 3.79
C LYS A 538 -49.24 12.67 4.09
N ALA A 539 -48.13 12.45 4.76
CA ALA A 539 -47.15 13.48 5.02
C ALA A 539 -46.49 13.91 3.71
N GLN A 540 -46.74 15.14 3.29
CA GLN A 540 -45.95 15.84 2.30
C GLN A 540 -44.52 16.03 2.87
N ILE A 541 -43.51 15.76 2.02
CA ILE A 541 -42.11 16.03 2.31
C ILE A 541 -41.95 17.54 2.55
N GLN A 542 -42.01 17.96 3.81
CA GLN A 542 -41.62 19.31 4.19
C GLN A 542 -40.12 19.32 4.45
N ASN A 543 -39.39 20.08 3.63
CA ASN A 543 -38.01 20.49 3.83
C ASN A 543 -37.86 21.18 5.21
N ARG A 544 -37.65 20.40 6.27
CA ARG A 544 -37.15 20.94 7.52
C ARG A 544 -35.61 20.83 7.49
N GLN A 545 -34.96 21.98 7.38
CA GLN A 545 -33.56 22.13 7.73
C GLN A 545 -33.38 21.72 9.19
N VAL A 546 -32.99 20.46 9.42
CA VAL A 546 -32.53 20.02 10.72
C VAL A 546 -31.10 20.52 10.84
N LYS A 547 -30.88 21.59 11.58
CA LYS A 547 -29.53 21.99 12.00
C LYS A 547 -28.93 20.81 12.78
N PRO A 548 -27.72 20.32 12.42
CA PRO A 548 -27.08 19.26 13.18
C PRO A 548 -26.82 19.77 14.59
N GLN A 549 -27.45 19.16 15.57
CA GLN A 549 -27.06 19.38 16.96
C GLN A 549 -25.76 18.62 17.21
N PRO A 550 -24.74 19.23 17.83
CA PRO A 550 -23.44 18.58 18.09
C PRO A 550 -23.49 17.36 19.01
N GLY A 551 -24.67 16.91 19.40
CA GLY A 551 -24.88 15.77 20.29
C GLY A 551 -25.33 14.47 19.60
N TYR A 552 -25.62 14.47 18.29
CA TYR A 552 -26.12 13.27 17.61
C TYR A 552 -25.05 12.24 17.24
N LEU A 553 -23.78 12.62 17.28
CA LEU A 553 -22.64 11.70 17.18
C LEU A 553 -22.13 11.21 18.55
N LYS A 554 -22.74 11.69 19.64
CA LYS A 554 -22.57 11.07 20.94
C LYS A 554 -23.63 9.97 21.05
N SER A 555 -23.25 8.72 20.80
CA SER A 555 -23.89 7.60 21.50
C SER A 555 -24.08 8.06 22.95
N LYS A 556 -25.29 7.91 23.50
CA LYS A 556 -25.51 8.10 24.94
C LYS A 556 -24.29 7.50 25.65
N GLU A 557 -23.64 8.27 26.52
CA GLU A 557 -22.68 7.71 27.46
C GLU A 557 -23.40 6.62 28.22
N LYS A 558 -23.28 5.40 27.72
CA LYS A 558 -23.63 4.20 28.45
C LYS A 558 -22.52 3.99 29.46
N THR A 559 -22.90 3.73 30.69
CA THR A 559 -21.99 3.36 31.77
C THR A 559 -21.03 2.27 31.29
N SER A 560 -19.81 2.26 31.80
CA SER A 560 -18.67 1.43 31.38
C SER A 560 -18.93 -0.08 31.25
N GLU A 561 -20.05 -0.59 31.76
CA GLU A 561 -20.48 -2.00 31.63
C GLU A 561 -21.33 -2.28 30.37
N GLU A 562 -21.94 -1.26 29.74
CA GLU A 562 -22.75 -1.42 28.53
C GLU A 562 -21.97 -1.14 27.22
N ALA A 563 -20.79 -0.59 27.29
CA ALA A 563 -19.94 -0.25 26.14
C ALA A 563 -19.35 -1.49 25.39
N GLY A 564 -19.63 -2.70 25.85
CA GLY A 564 -19.12 -3.96 25.30
C GLY A 564 -20.03 -4.66 24.29
N LYS A 565 -21.19 -4.08 23.89
CA LYS A 565 -22.20 -4.80 23.08
C LYS A 565 -22.69 -4.02 21.86
N GLU A 566 -21.80 -3.40 21.11
CA GLU A 566 -22.15 -2.77 19.83
C GLU A 566 -21.60 -3.54 18.61
N ASP A 567 -21.75 -4.85 18.59
CA ASP A 567 -21.76 -5.59 17.33
C ASP A 567 -23.18 -5.49 16.77
N THR A 568 -23.35 -4.75 15.66
CA THR A 568 -24.61 -4.79 14.89
C THR A 568 -24.92 -6.25 14.58
N VAL A 569 -26.06 -6.74 15.07
CA VAL A 569 -26.43 -8.13 14.85
C VAL A 569 -26.71 -8.32 13.37
N LYS A 570 -25.81 -9.03 12.70
CA LYS A 570 -25.88 -9.34 11.28
C LYS A 570 -26.02 -10.85 11.07
N SER A 571 -26.68 -11.23 10.00
CA SER A 571 -26.62 -12.59 9.45
C SER A 571 -26.11 -12.52 8.03
N CYS A 572 -25.14 -13.37 7.67
CA CYS A 572 -24.53 -13.39 6.35
C CYS A 572 -24.61 -14.78 5.73
N VAL A 573 -24.78 -14.84 4.40
CA VAL A 573 -24.72 -16.09 3.62
C VAL A 573 -23.85 -15.87 2.40
N ASP A 574 -22.85 -16.73 2.20
CA ASP A 574 -21.92 -16.70 1.09
C ASP A 574 -22.56 -17.15 -0.23
N THR A 575 -22.09 -16.56 -1.32
CA THR A 575 -22.45 -16.93 -2.69
C THR A 575 -21.20 -16.93 -3.58
N ASP A 576 -21.36 -17.47 -4.80
CA ASP A 576 -20.31 -17.45 -5.83
C ASP A 576 -20.39 -16.20 -6.73
N TYR A 577 -21.15 -15.17 -6.30
CA TYR A 577 -21.40 -13.95 -7.07
C TYR A 577 -21.19 -12.72 -6.21
N VAL A 578 -20.72 -11.65 -6.80
CA VAL A 578 -20.84 -10.30 -6.23
C VAL A 578 -22.31 -9.93 -6.24
N ILE A 579 -22.90 -9.71 -5.06
CA ILE A 579 -24.33 -9.43 -4.91
C ILE A 579 -24.59 -7.94 -5.04
N LEU A 580 -25.52 -7.59 -5.93
CA LEU A 580 -25.96 -6.23 -6.21
C LEU A 580 -27.40 -6.04 -5.77
N GLY A 581 -27.69 -4.87 -5.19
CA GLY A 581 -29.04 -4.49 -4.76
C GLY A 581 -29.31 -4.76 -3.29
N ASP A 582 -30.43 -4.19 -2.84
CA ASP A 582 -30.91 -4.16 -1.46
C ASP A 582 -32.44 -4.18 -1.39
N GLY A 583 -32.96 -4.40 -0.20
CA GLY A 583 -34.39 -4.33 0.09
C GLY A 583 -34.65 -4.26 1.59
N GLN A 584 -35.74 -3.63 1.97
CA GLN A 584 -36.09 -3.38 3.38
C GLN A 584 -37.41 -4.03 3.76
N PHE A 585 -37.47 -4.55 5.00
CA PHE A 585 -38.67 -5.12 5.61
C PHE A 585 -38.93 -4.48 6.96
N VAL A 586 -40.19 -4.23 7.27
CA VAL A 586 -40.63 -3.72 8.56
C VAL A 586 -41.26 -4.86 9.37
N PHE A 587 -40.69 -5.13 10.53
CA PHE A 587 -41.16 -6.11 11.48
C PHE A 587 -41.74 -5.43 12.71
N GLN A 588 -42.78 -6.03 13.29
CA GLN A 588 -43.35 -5.59 14.54
C GLN A 588 -42.80 -6.43 15.68
N VAL A 589 -41.98 -5.80 16.53
CA VAL A 589 -41.39 -6.46 17.71
C VAL A 589 -42.31 -6.28 18.92
N MET A 590 -42.76 -7.38 19.52
CA MET A 590 -43.71 -7.38 20.63
C MET A 590 -43.22 -8.24 21.79
N LYS A 591 -43.85 -8.03 22.97
CA LYS A 591 -43.73 -8.98 24.09
C LYS A 591 -44.27 -10.34 23.68
N PRO A 592 -43.67 -11.47 24.12
CA PRO A 592 -44.10 -12.82 23.74
C PRO A 592 -45.61 -13.07 23.94
N ALA A 593 -46.17 -12.64 25.07
CA ALA A 593 -47.59 -12.80 25.34
C ALA A 593 -48.51 -12.01 24.39
N ASP A 594 -48.11 -10.82 23.95
CA ASP A 594 -48.89 -9.98 23.04
C ASP A 594 -48.76 -10.48 21.60
N ARG A 595 -47.55 -10.95 21.20
CA ARG A 595 -47.34 -11.65 19.93
C ARG A 595 -48.24 -12.85 19.77
N ASP A 596 -48.26 -13.77 20.79
CA ASP A 596 -49.08 -14.96 20.73
C ASP A 596 -50.58 -14.67 20.68
N ARG A 597 -51.02 -13.59 21.37
CA ARG A 597 -52.40 -13.12 21.31
C ARG A 597 -52.76 -12.59 19.91
N GLN A 598 -51.83 -11.87 19.31
CA GLN A 598 -52.03 -11.26 17.97
C GLN A 598 -52.04 -12.34 16.88
N LEU A 599 -51.07 -13.28 16.92
CA LEU A 599 -51.05 -14.43 16.01
C LEU A 599 -52.33 -15.28 16.10
N LYS A 600 -52.86 -15.53 17.31
CA LYS A 600 -54.14 -16.22 17.50
C LYS A 600 -55.33 -15.43 16.91
N LYS A 601 -55.33 -14.09 17.00
CA LYS A 601 -56.35 -13.26 16.38
C LYS A 601 -56.28 -13.33 14.85
N LEU A 602 -55.12 -13.22 14.26
CA LEU A 602 -54.89 -13.33 12.81
C LEU A 602 -55.31 -14.74 12.30
N GLN A 603 -54.96 -15.78 12.99
CA GLN A 603 -55.38 -17.17 12.66
C GLN A 603 -56.91 -17.33 12.72
N LYS A 604 -57.61 -16.71 13.68
CA LYS A 604 -59.06 -16.70 13.75
C LYS A 604 -59.75 -15.90 12.64
N GLN A 605 -59.11 -14.77 12.26
CA GLN A 605 -59.59 -13.89 11.20
C GLN A 605 -59.41 -14.56 9.81
N ASN A 606 -58.28 -15.20 9.57
CA ASN A 606 -57.98 -15.96 8.36
C ASN A 606 -58.89 -17.20 8.20
N LYS A 607 -59.36 -17.83 9.30
CA LYS A 607 -60.37 -18.90 9.24
C LYS A 607 -61.77 -18.39 8.85
N LYS A 608 -62.10 -17.10 9.08
CA LYS A 608 -63.37 -16.48 8.67
C LYS A 608 -63.38 -16.07 7.21
N ASP A 609 -62.24 -15.59 6.68
CA ASP A 609 -62.16 -14.99 5.35
C ASP A 609 -61.64 -15.99 4.29
N GLY A 610 -61.96 -17.26 4.36
CA GLY A 610 -61.73 -18.41 3.46
C GLY A 610 -60.78 -18.30 2.25
N HIS A 611 -60.47 -17.08 1.82
CA HIS A 611 -59.63 -16.73 0.66
C HIS A 611 -58.14 -16.51 1.01
N PHE A 612 -57.80 -16.24 2.27
CA PHE A 612 -56.42 -15.88 2.68
C PHE A 612 -55.57 -17.13 3.05
N MET A 613 -56.23 -18.26 3.34
CA MET A 613 -55.51 -19.50 3.72
C MET A 613 -54.71 -20.14 2.57
N VAL A 614 -55.07 -19.85 1.31
CA VAL A 614 -54.33 -20.41 0.16
C VAL A 614 -53.00 -19.66 -0.04
N LYS A 615 -52.98 -18.35 0.22
CA LYS A 615 -51.74 -17.56 0.08
C LYS A 615 -50.75 -17.77 1.21
N MET A 616 -51.21 -17.94 2.47
CA MET A 616 -50.32 -18.27 3.59
C MET A 616 -49.83 -19.72 3.59
N ARG A 617 -50.69 -20.68 3.14
CA ARG A 617 -50.25 -22.08 2.97
C ARG A 617 -49.24 -22.26 1.84
N SER A 618 -49.32 -21.44 0.77
CA SER A 618 -48.31 -21.41 -0.26
C SER A 618 -46.98 -20.79 0.28
N GLN A 619 -47.09 -19.73 1.07
CA GLN A 619 -45.89 -19.11 1.68
C GLN A 619 -45.27 -19.96 2.79
N GLU A 620 -46.10 -20.65 3.65
CA GLU A 620 -45.56 -21.58 4.64
C GLU A 620 -44.99 -22.86 4.00
N LYS A 621 -45.60 -23.39 2.95
CA LYS A 621 -45.06 -24.53 2.20
C LYS A 621 -43.80 -24.21 1.44
N ASP A 622 -43.66 -22.95 0.97
CA ASP A 622 -42.45 -22.48 0.27
C ASP A 622 -41.31 -22.17 1.25
N LEU A 623 -41.57 -22.06 2.56
CA LEU A 623 -40.56 -21.78 3.60
C LEU A 623 -40.18 -23.02 4.44
N ILE A 624 -40.80 -24.20 4.20
CA ILE A 624 -40.38 -25.44 4.86
C ILE A 624 -39.14 -25.99 4.12
N PRO A 625 -38.05 -26.29 4.84
CA PRO A 625 -36.86 -26.87 4.20
C PRO A 625 -37.23 -28.16 3.48
N PHE A 626 -36.86 -28.26 2.22
CA PHE A 626 -36.95 -29.52 1.47
C PHE A 626 -36.18 -30.62 2.24
N GLN A 627 -36.87 -31.61 2.78
CA GLN A 627 -36.21 -32.86 3.16
C GLN A 627 -35.60 -33.46 1.89
N LYS A 628 -34.31 -33.73 1.91
CA LYS A 628 -33.61 -34.45 0.86
C LYS A 628 -34.39 -35.71 0.49
N GLU A 629 -35.03 -35.77 -0.66
CA GLU A 629 -35.45 -37.02 -1.26
C GLU A 629 -34.17 -37.80 -1.64
N ASN A 630 -33.99 -38.92 -0.93
CA ASN A 630 -33.01 -39.92 -1.27
C ASN A 630 -33.35 -40.46 -2.67
N SER A 631 -32.59 -40.09 -3.69
CA SER A 631 -32.60 -40.80 -4.97
C SER A 631 -32.06 -42.20 -4.75
N LYS A 632 -32.99 -43.19 -4.68
CA LYS A 632 -32.64 -44.60 -4.87
C LYS A 632 -32.37 -44.83 -6.35
N ASP A 633 -31.18 -45.29 -6.62
CA ASP A 633 -30.80 -45.98 -7.85
C ASP A 633 -31.85 -46.98 -8.32
N SER A 634 -32.20 -46.95 -9.58
CA SER A 634 -32.58 -48.11 -10.33
C SER A 634 -31.93 -48.03 -11.74
N GLY A 635 -30.82 -48.75 -11.86
CA GLY A 635 -30.26 -49.05 -13.16
C GLY A 635 -31.16 -49.97 -13.96
N THR A 636 -31.20 -49.74 -15.26
CA THR A 636 -31.33 -50.82 -16.27
C THR A 636 -30.62 -50.39 -17.56
N ALA A 637 -29.78 -51.27 -17.98
CA ALA A 637 -29.06 -51.26 -19.23
C ALA A 637 -30.00 -51.40 -20.46
N GLY A 638 -29.59 -50.90 -21.61
CA GLY A 638 -30.24 -51.21 -22.90
C GLY A 638 -29.67 -50.46 -24.08
N ASP A 639 -28.70 -51.10 -24.71
CA ASP A 639 -28.36 -51.14 -26.12
C ASP A 639 -28.43 -49.88 -27.03
N SER A 640 -27.29 -49.63 -27.69
CA SER A 640 -27.11 -49.00 -28.98
C SER A 640 -27.74 -49.88 -30.12
N PRO A 641 -27.99 -49.45 -31.43
CA PRO A 641 -27.03 -48.74 -32.25
C PRO A 641 -27.66 -47.77 -33.30
N GLN A 642 -26.99 -46.82 -33.74
CA GLN A 642 -26.50 -46.44 -35.09
C GLN A 642 -26.04 -44.97 -35.10
#